data_7c9bbe94c7ee494ebb5468d060df797d
#
_entry.id   7c9bbe94c7ee494ebb5468d060df797d
#
_cell.length_a   1.000
_cell.length_b   1.000
_cell.length_c   1.000
_cell.angle_alpha   90.00
_cell.angle_beta   90.00
_cell.angle_gamma   90.00
#
_symmetry.space_group_name_H-M   'P 1'
#
loop_
_entity.id
_entity.type
_entity.pdbx_description
1 polymer ?
#
loop_
_entity_poly.entity_id
_entity_poly.type
_entity_poly.pdbx_seq_one_letter_code
_entity_poly.pdbx_strand_id
1 'polypeptide(L)'
;MNEQTVLTLPVVCTRGMIVFPENRLTLDVGRPVSLKALELSANEHDNNIIFVSQINPLVDNPSFDDVFHIGTLCKIDRKVRRDSSGTIKLTVLGAKRVRLTNFEEQQGSIYSTVEIIEDEFGDRNEEVALVRKTTSYFEQAKRSMPNMPLDSINRLTSGVSASVLADTIGQYLPIDLNQKQKILETININERLLLVASSIESEKVIGEIEETINRKVHESIDENQREYYLREKLRAIKEELGDSVPKEDDAEMIREELEKNPYPQHVKDKIEEELRRFETMPAASSEANVVRTYIDWMMKTPWYQETKDVEDIQAIEDVLNEDHYGLEKVKERIVEYLAVKQMTKSLKAPIICLAGPPGVGKTSIAKSIARALQREFIKASLGGVKDEAEVRGHRRTYLGSMPGRIIQGMKKAGVINPVFLLDEIDKMSSDYKGDPTSAMLEVLDPEQNSQFSDNYLEEPYDLSKVLFIATANDLGNIPAPLRDRLEIIELSSYTEQEKLMIAKNHLIKKQLALHGLKEDQLVIEDDAIMAIIRHYTREAGVRDLERLLAKICRKAVLIVLKEKRDNLTVNKESLEKHLGKAPFEHTKKLDHSQIGVVTGMAYTQFGGDILPIEVNHFQGSGKFIITGQLGDVMKESASIALDYMKANKEKYGLEKIAFDKEDIHIHVPEGAVKKDGPSAGVTLTTAIYSAFKNQPVRNDIAMTGEITLRGNVLPIGGLKEKSISAHRSGIKKIIIPKDNAKDIDDIPKSVQDELEIVLADHIDTVLDHALEK
;
A
#
# COMPACT_ATOMS: atom_id res chain seq x y z
N MET A 1 -56.91 0.34 6.13
CA MET A 1 -55.90 1.00 7.01
C MET A 1 -55.47 -0.09 7.96
N ASN A 2 -54.38 -0.78 7.67
CA ASN A 2 -53.80 -1.73 8.64
C ASN A 2 -53.18 -0.90 9.77
N GLU A 3 -53.61 -1.15 11.02
CA GLU A 3 -52.94 -0.61 12.20
C GLU A 3 -51.49 -1.13 12.19
N GLN A 4 -50.53 -0.27 11.84
CA GLN A 4 -49.12 -0.59 12.02
C GLN A 4 -48.87 -0.79 13.51
N THR A 5 -48.51 -2.00 13.90
CA THR A 5 -48.21 -2.32 15.31
C THR A 5 -46.88 -1.69 15.65
N VAL A 6 -46.92 -0.53 16.27
CA VAL A 6 -45.74 0.19 16.77
C VAL A 6 -45.41 -0.37 18.17
N LEU A 7 -44.18 -0.82 18.36
CA LEU A 7 -43.69 -1.38 19.62
C LEU A 7 -42.45 -0.61 20.09
N THR A 8 -42.34 -0.34 21.37
CA THR A 8 -41.14 0.20 21.99
C THR A 8 -40.46 -0.88 22.80
N LEU A 9 -39.23 -1.25 22.39
CA LEU A 9 -38.53 -2.42 22.96
C LEU A 9 -37.04 -2.10 23.17
N PRO A 10 -36.40 -2.80 24.14
CA PRO A 10 -34.96 -2.66 24.33
C PRO A 10 -34.17 -3.19 23.13
N VAL A 11 -33.03 -2.53 22.83
CA VAL A 11 -32.20 -2.80 21.66
C VAL A 11 -30.83 -3.32 22.09
N VAL A 12 -30.31 -4.31 21.37
CA VAL A 12 -28.93 -4.77 21.45
C VAL A 12 -28.25 -4.51 20.12
N CYS A 13 -27.22 -3.64 20.13
CA CYS A 13 -26.38 -3.36 18.98
C CYS A 13 -25.28 -4.42 18.87
N THR A 14 -25.28 -5.21 17.79
CA THR A 14 -24.31 -6.27 17.53
C THR A 14 -23.13 -5.76 16.70
N ARG A 15 -21.96 -6.40 16.88
CA ARG A 15 -20.75 -6.14 16.09
C ARG A 15 -20.51 -7.27 15.10
N GLY A 16 -20.69 -6.98 13.81
CA GLY A 16 -20.39 -7.94 12.73
C GLY A 16 -21.35 -9.14 12.64
N MET A 17 -22.51 -9.09 13.28
CA MET A 17 -23.50 -10.16 13.26
C MET A 17 -24.91 -9.62 13.02
N ILE A 18 -25.65 -10.33 12.17
CA ILE A 18 -27.06 -10.06 11.88
C ILE A 18 -27.88 -11.29 12.27
N VAL A 19 -29.00 -11.06 12.90
CA VAL A 19 -29.99 -12.11 13.18
C VAL A 19 -31.10 -12.05 12.12
N PHE A 20 -31.36 -13.13 11.44
CA PHE A 20 -32.47 -13.21 10.48
C PHE A 20 -33.72 -13.79 11.10
N PRO A 21 -34.93 -13.43 10.61
CA PRO A 21 -36.18 -14.04 11.04
C PRO A 21 -36.17 -15.57 10.90
N GLU A 22 -36.93 -16.25 11.73
CA GLU A 22 -37.11 -17.71 11.78
C GLU A 22 -35.81 -18.51 12.03
N ASN A 23 -34.69 -17.81 12.36
CA ASN A 23 -33.39 -18.43 12.63
C ASN A 23 -32.99 -18.31 14.10
N ARG A 24 -32.33 -19.36 14.59
CA ARG A 24 -31.69 -19.35 15.91
C ARG A 24 -30.26 -18.94 15.79
N LEU A 25 -29.84 -18.01 16.62
CA LEU A 25 -28.43 -17.58 16.72
C LEU A 25 -27.98 -17.58 18.16
N THR A 26 -26.80 -18.10 18.40
CA THR A 26 -26.13 -18.03 19.70
C THR A 26 -25.01 -17.00 19.64
N LEU A 27 -25.04 -16.06 20.57
CA LEU A 27 -24.08 -14.96 20.63
C LEU A 27 -23.65 -14.66 22.08
N ASP A 28 -22.51 -14.01 22.23
CA ASP A 28 -21.98 -13.60 23.52
C ASP A 28 -22.25 -12.11 23.73
N VAL A 29 -22.92 -11.75 24.84
CA VAL A 29 -23.27 -10.37 25.20
C VAL A 29 -22.53 -9.98 26.46
N GLY A 30 -21.70 -8.92 26.39
CA GLY A 30 -20.85 -8.49 27.50
C GLY A 30 -20.93 -7.00 27.83
N ARG A 31 -21.47 -6.15 26.94
CA ARG A 31 -21.58 -4.71 27.20
C ARG A 31 -22.62 -4.41 28.27
N PRO A 32 -22.33 -3.50 29.24
CA PRO A 32 -23.27 -3.17 30.32
C PRO A 32 -24.66 -2.74 29.82
N VAL A 33 -24.71 -1.89 28.78
CA VAL A 33 -25.98 -1.43 28.17
C VAL A 33 -26.77 -2.59 27.57
N SER A 34 -26.10 -3.52 26.87
CA SER A 34 -26.71 -4.70 26.28
C SER A 34 -27.14 -5.72 27.33
N LEU A 35 -26.38 -5.89 28.42
CA LEU A 35 -26.76 -6.74 29.54
C LEU A 35 -28.01 -6.21 30.25
N LYS A 36 -28.09 -4.87 30.37
CA LYS A 36 -29.29 -4.22 30.94
C LYS A 36 -30.52 -4.40 30.03
N ALA A 37 -30.31 -4.28 28.71
CA ALA A 37 -31.38 -4.56 27.73
C ALA A 37 -31.95 -5.98 27.88
N LEU A 38 -31.10 -6.99 28.11
CA LEU A 38 -31.53 -8.37 28.33
C LEU A 38 -32.29 -8.56 29.63
N GLU A 39 -31.93 -7.84 30.70
CA GLU A 39 -32.63 -7.84 31.97
C GLU A 39 -34.03 -7.26 31.82
N LEU A 40 -34.13 -6.08 31.20
CA LEU A 40 -35.41 -5.38 30.98
C LEU A 40 -36.32 -6.15 30.03
N SER A 41 -35.79 -6.75 28.97
CA SER A 41 -36.53 -7.62 28.06
C SER A 41 -37.18 -8.80 28.79
N ALA A 42 -36.49 -9.41 29.74
CA ALA A 42 -37.01 -10.56 30.50
C ALA A 42 -38.06 -10.16 31.54
N ASN A 43 -37.91 -8.97 32.15
CA ASN A 43 -38.79 -8.54 33.23
C ASN A 43 -40.06 -7.82 32.76
N GLU A 44 -39.96 -7.06 31.65
CA GLU A 44 -41.01 -6.11 31.24
C GLU A 44 -41.56 -6.38 29.82
N HIS A 45 -40.85 -7.19 28.98
CA HIS A 45 -41.20 -7.35 27.58
C HIS A 45 -41.31 -8.82 27.10
N ASP A 46 -41.67 -9.75 27.96
CA ASP A 46 -41.91 -11.17 27.65
C ASP A 46 -40.75 -11.84 26.86
N ASN A 47 -39.49 -11.48 27.16
CA ASN A 47 -38.28 -11.87 26.46
C ASN A 47 -38.21 -11.39 25.01
N ASN A 48 -38.99 -10.40 24.62
CA ASN A 48 -38.87 -9.76 23.31
C ASN A 48 -37.79 -8.67 23.35
N ILE A 49 -36.91 -8.64 22.33
CA ILE A 49 -35.76 -7.72 22.25
C ILE A 49 -35.43 -7.51 20.78
N ILE A 50 -34.85 -6.35 20.47
CA ILE A 50 -34.44 -6.02 19.12
C ILE A 50 -32.95 -6.22 18.99
N PHE A 51 -32.50 -6.87 17.89
CA PHE A 51 -31.14 -6.97 17.48
C PHE A 51 -30.92 -6.16 16.21
N VAL A 52 -29.92 -5.26 16.24
CA VAL A 52 -29.52 -4.46 15.09
C VAL A 52 -28.00 -4.45 14.99
N SER A 53 -27.46 -4.48 13.78
CA SER A 53 -26.01 -4.48 13.57
C SER A 53 -25.46 -3.06 13.47
N GLN A 54 -24.28 -2.84 14.03
CA GLN A 54 -23.52 -1.60 13.86
C GLN A 54 -22.93 -1.52 12.45
N ILE A 55 -22.93 -0.31 11.87
CA ILE A 55 -22.26 -0.02 10.59
C ILE A 55 -20.75 -0.07 10.80
N ASN A 56 -20.26 0.59 11.88
CA ASN A 56 -18.86 0.53 12.27
C ASN A 56 -18.70 -0.26 13.58
N PRO A 57 -18.10 -1.46 13.56
CA PRO A 57 -17.93 -2.30 14.75
C PRO A 57 -17.03 -1.70 15.84
N LEU A 58 -16.22 -0.67 15.53
CA LEU A 58 -15.27 -0.07 16.45
C LEU A 58 -15.91 0.96 17.40
N VAL A 59 -17.14 1.39 17.15
CA VAL A 59 -17.85 2.33 18.00
C VAL A 59 -18.32 1.63 19.27
N ASP A 60 -17.91 2.11 20.45
CA ASP A 60 -18.29 1.48 21.72
C ASP A 60 -19.73 1.81 22.15
N ASN A 61 -20.14 3.06 22.01
CA ASN A 61 -21.51 3.53 22.32
C ASN A 61 -22.15 4.05 21.03
N PRO A 62 -22.81 3.17 20.25
CA PRO A 62 -23.40 3.55 18.98
C PRO A 62 -24.61 4.46 19.16
N SER A 63 -24.65 5.54 18.39
CA SER A 63 -25.83 6.38 18.17
C SER A 63 -26.78 5.73 17.15
N PHE A 64 -27.92 6.35 16.90
CA PHE A 64 -28.87 5.89 15.88
C PHE A 64 -28.26 5.85 14.46
N ASP A 65 -27.37 6.80 14.15
CA ASP A 65 -26.69 6.88 12.84
C ASP A 65 -25.55 5.85 12.70
N ASP A 66 -25.10 5.23 13.78
CA ASP A 66 -24.03 4.23 13.77
C ASP A 66 -24.54 2.80 13.55
N VAL A 67 -25.86 2.61 13.43
CA VAL A 67 -26.49 1.30 13.24
C VAL A 67 -27.32 1.26 11.96
N PHE A 68 -27.53 0.09 11.44
CA PHE A 68 -28.52 -0.10 10.36
C PHE A 68 -29.92 0.13 10.89
N HIS A 69 -30.81 0.70 10.07
CA HIS A 69 -32.16 1.06 10.52
C HIS A 69 -33.16 -0.09 10.38
N ILE A 70 -32.76 -1.22 9.80
CA ILE A 70 -33.55 -2.45 9.77
C ILE A 70 -32.85 -3.52 10.58
N GLY A 71 -33.54 -4.01 11.57
CA GLY A 71 -33.08 -5.07 12.47
C GLY A 71 -34.10 -6.18 12.59
N THR A 72 -33.95 -7.04 13.59
CA THR A 72 -34.82 -8.17 13.83
C THR A 72 -35.35 -8.14 15.26
N LEU A 73 -36.67 -8.23 15.38
CA LEU A 73 -37.34 -8.54 16.64
C LEU A 73 -37.07 -10.01 16.97
N CYS A 74 -36.49 -10.26 18.12
CA CYS A 74 -36.09 -11.59 18.56
C CYS A 74 -36.75 -11.95 19.89
N LYS A 75 -36.93 -13.26 20.08
CA LYS A 75 -37.33 -13.83 21.37
C LYS A 75 -36.14 -14.54 22.00
N ILE A 76 -35.86 -14.25 23.24
CA ILE A 76 -34.78 -14.90 24.00
C ILE A 76 -35.23 -16.35 24.34
N ASP A 77 -34.47 -17.34 23.83
CA ASP A 77 -34.75 -18.76 24.01
C ASP A 77 -33.95 -19.31 25.22
N ARG A 78 -32.66 -19.02 25.32
CA ARG A 78 -31.82 -19.53 26.40
C ARG A 78 -30.71 -18.52 26.80
N LYS A 79 -30.51 -18.39 28.12
CA LYS A 79 -29.42 -17.61 28.72
C LYS A 79 -28.49 -18.51 29.52
N VAL A 80 -27.16 -18.47 29.26
CA VAL A 80 -26.16 -19.19 30.05
C VAL A 80 -25.08 -18.18 30.47
N ARG A 81 -24.87 -18.02 31.77
CA ARG A 81 -23.85 -17.14 32.31
C ARG A 81 -22.48 -17.85 32.27
N ARG A 82 -21.48 -17.20 31.71
CA ARG A 82 -20.08 -17.67 31.78
C ARG A 82 -19.41 -17.15 33.07
N ASP A 83 -18.64 -18.03 33.71
CA ASP A 83 -17.86 -17.69 34.89
C ASP A 83 -16.76 -16.67 34.55
N SER A 84 -16.49 -15.77 35.47
CA SER A 84 -15.36 -14.81 35.56
C SER A 84 -15.34 -13.55 34.69
N SER A 85 -15.99 -13.47 33.52
CA SER A 85 -15.95 -12.27 32.66
C SER A 85 -17.26 -11.45 32.64
N GLY A 86 -18.31 -11.93 33.31
CA GLY A 86 -19.63 -11.26 33.28
C GLY A 86 -20.40 -11.38 31.96
N THR A 87 -19.84 -12.06 30.94
CA THR A 87 -20.47 -12.24 29.63
C THR A 87 -21.59 -13.29 29.68
N ILE A 88 -22.71 -13.01 29.05
CA ILE A 88 -23.84 -13.93 28.93
C ILE A 88 -23.84 -14.55 27.54
N LYS A 89 -23.79 -15.86 27.49
CA LYS A 89 -24.06 -16.60 26.23
C LYS A 89 -25.56 -16.70 26.03
N LEU A 90 -26.06 -16.12 24.94
CA LEU A 90 -27.46 -15.92 24.64
C LEU A 90 -27.82 -16.66 23.36
N THR A 91 -28.90 -17.45 23.40
CA THR A 91 -29.53 -18.00 22.22
C THR A 91 -30.84 -17.24 21.98
N VAL A 92 -31.00 -16.69 20.80
CA VAL A 92 -32.20 -15.95 20.39
C VAL A 92 -32.81 -16.60 19.15
N LEU A 93 -34.11 -16.44 19.04
CA LEU A 93 -34.90 -16.80 17.85
C LEU A 93 -35.39 -15.51 17.21
N GLY A 94 -34.99 -15.24 15.98
CA GLY A 94 -35.53 -14.14 15.17
C GLY A 94 -37.02 -14.37 14.90
N ALA A 95 -37.85 -13.37 15.11
CA ALA A 95 -39.29 -13.45 14.89
C ALA A 95 -39.73 -12.69 13.64
N LYS A 96 -39.48 -11.37 13.57
CA LYS A 96 -39.92 -10.51 12.48
C LYS A 96 -38.87 -9.45 12.16
N ARG A 97 -38.87 -8.94 10.93
CA ARG A 97 -38.13 -7.72 10.55
C ARG A 97 -38.78 -6.51 11.18
N VAL A 98 -37.97 -5.57 11.62
CA VAL A 98 -38.45 -4.31 12.19
C VAL A 98 -37.61 -3.14 11.65
N ARG A 99 -38.28 -2.01 11.43
CA ARG A 99 -37.65 -0.74 11.15
C ARG A 99 -37.55 0.06 12.43
N LEU A 100 -36.38 0.49 12.80
CA LEU A 100 -36.10 1.36 13.93
C LEU A 100 -36.34 2.81 13.50
N THR A 101 -36.97 3.60 14.37
CA THR A 101 -37.27 5.02 14.10
C THR A 101 -36.46 5.99 14.94
N ASN A 102 -36.03 5.57 16.13
CA ASN A 102 -35.28 6.41 17.06
C ASN A 102 -34.45 5.55 18.03
N PHE A 103 -33.53 6.19 18.75
CA PHE A 103 -32.93 5.65 19.96
C PHE A 103 -33.26 6.56 21.14
N GLU A 104 -33.74 5.95 22.22
CA GLU A 104 -34.00 6.60 23.50
C GLU A 104 -33.27 5.85 24.62
N GLU A 105 -32.50 6.55 25.41
CA GLU A 105 -31.85 5.95 26.57
C GLU A 105 -32.84 5.94 27.75
N GLN A 106 -33.26 4.74 28.16
CA GLN A 106 -34.15 4.54 29.30
C GLN A 106 -33.58 3.49 30.24
N GLN A 107 -33.64 3.74 31.55
CA GLN A 107 -33.17 2.81 32.60
C GLN A 107 -31.75 2.24 32.39
N GLY A 108 -30.83 2.99 31.72
CA GLY A 108 -29.46 2.56 31.43
C GLY A 108 -29.35 1.55 30.28
N SER A 109 -30.36 1.51 29.42
CA SER A 109 -30.37 0.73 28.17
C SER A 109 -30.92 1.56 27.02
N ILE A 110 -30.68 1.12 25.80
CA ILE A 110 -31.19 1.74 24.57
C ILE A 110 -32.53 1.10 24.23
N TYR A 111 -33.53 1.93 24.02
CA TYR A 111 -34.85 1.57 23.51
C TYR A 111 -35.03 2.14 22.10
N SER A 112 -35.84 1.47 21.31
CA SER A 112 -36.27 1.99 20.01
C SER A 112 -37.75 1.75 19.82
N THR A 113 -38.39 2.73 19.24
CA THR A 113 -39.72 2.56 18.67
C THR A 113 -39.56 1.91 17.30
N VAL A 114 -40.26 0.80 17.07
CA VAL A 114 -40.10 0.02 15.85
C VAL A 114 -41.43 -0.26 15.17
N GLU A 115 -41.36 -0.30 13.85
CA GLU A 115 -42.46 -0.73 12.97
C GLU A 115 -42.17 -2.14 12.47
N ILE A 116 -43.13 -3.04 12.58
CA ILE A 116 -43.00 -4.38 12.02
C ILE A 116 -43.11 -4.31 10.51
N ILE A 117 -42.14 -4.91 9.81
CA ILE A 117 -42.15 -5.00 8.36
C ILE A 117 -42.64 -6.40 7.96
N GLU A 118 -43.73 -6.43 7.20
CA GLU A 118 -44.23 -7.67 6.60
C GLU A 118 -43.57 -7.89 5.24
N ASP A 119 -43.38 -9.15 4.88
CA ASP A 119 -42.80 -9.51 3.58
C ASP A 119 -43.76 -9.17 2.43
N GLU A 120 -43.22 -8.65 1.33
CA GLU A 120 -43.95 -8.40 0.09
C GLU A 120 -43.81 -9.61 -0.85
N PHE A 121 -44.94 -10.10 -1.34
CA PHE A 121 -44.98 -11.22 -2.27
C PHE A 121 -44.90 -10.69 -3.72
N GLY A 122 -43.99 -11.25 -4.52
CA GLY A 122 -43.87 -10.97 -5.96
C GLY A 122 -44.77 -11.88 -6.81
N ASP A 123 -44.43 -12.05 -8.08
CA ASP A 123 -45.08 -12.99 -8.96
C ASP A 123 -44.86 -14.44 -8.48
N ARG A 124 -45.97 -15.20 -8.33
CA ARG A 124 -45.93 -16.56 -7.77
C ARG A 124 -45.19 -17.56 -8.66
N ASN A 125 -45.20 -17.39 -9.99
CA ASN A 125 -44.49 -18.29 -10.88
C ASN A 125 -43.00 -18.03 -10.84
N GLU A 126 -42.61 -16.76 -10.75
CA GLU A 126 -41.24 -16.35 -10.53
C GLU A 126 -40.71 -16.84 -9.16
N GLU A 127 -41.52 -16.73 -8.09
CA GLU A 127 -41.16 -17.23 -6.76
C GLU A 127 -40.85 -18.74 -6.81
N VAL A 128 -41.72 -19.55 -7.43
CA VAL A 128 -41.49 -21.00 -7.56
C VAL A 128 -40.21 -21.30 -8.35
N ALA A 129 -39.91 -20.54 -9.41
CA ALA A 129 -38.67 -20.70 -10.20
C ALA A 129 -37.46 -20.35 -9.37
N LEU A 130 -37.49 -19.24 -8.64
CA LEU A 130 -36.42 -18.76 -7.78
C LEU A 130 -36.18 -19.71 -6.60
N VAL A 131 -37.20 -20.22 -5.96
CA VAL A 131 -37.08 -21.24 -4.88
C VAL A 131 -36.35 -22.47 -5.40
N ARG A 132 -36.75 -23.01 -6.57
CA ARG A 132 -36.05 -24.16 -7.18
C ARG A 132 -34.59 -23.87 -7.48
N LYS A 133 -34.33 -22.72 -8.06
CA LYS A 133 -32.94 -22.26 -8.41
C LYS A 133 -32.09 -22.12 -7.15
N THR A 134 -32.60 -21.41 -6.14
CA THR A 134 -31.89 -21.17 -4.87
C THR A 134 -31.64 -22.48 -4.13
N THR A 135 -32.61 -23.40 -4.09
CA THR A 135 -32.44 -24.73 -3.48
C THR A 135 -31.36 -25.54 -4.22
N SER A 136 -31.36 -25.52 -5.56
CA SER A 136 -30.37 -26.22 -6.36
C SER A 136 -28.94 -25.66 -6.10
N TYR A 137 -28.80 -24.33 -6.01
CA TYR A 137 -27.55 -23.69 -5.69
C TYR A 137 -27.07 -23.98 -4.26
N PHE A 138 -27.99 -23.97 -3.30
CA PHE A 138 -27.70 -24.35 -1.93
C PHE A 138 -27.20 -25.80 -1.81
N GLU A 139 -27.84 -26.76 -2.49
CA GLU A 139 -27.42 -28.16 -2.47
C GLU A 139 -25.97 -28.33 -3.00
N GLN A 140 -25.57 -27.54 -3.97
CA GLN A 140 -24.20 -27.54 -4.49
C GLN A 140 -23.19 -26.85 -3.54
N ALA A 141 -23.62 -25.78 -2.86
CA ALA A 141 -22.75 -24.92 -2.05
C ALA A 141 -22.82 -25.25 -0.53
N LYS A 142 -23.64 -26.20 -0.07
CA LYS A 142 -23.78 -26.50 1.36
C LYS A 142 -22.47 -26.87 2.08
N ARG A 143 -21.49 -27.40 1.36
CA ARG A 143 -20.15 -27.69 1.90
C ARG A 143 -19.34 -26.45 2.21
N SER A 144 -19.65 -25.34 1.55
CA SER A 144 -19.00 -24.04 1.79
C SER A 144 -19.62 -23.26 2.96
N MET A 145 -20.60 -23.85 3.66
CA MET A 145 -21.27 -23.26 4.84
C MET A 145 -21.02 -24.11 6.09
N PRO A 146 -19.77 -24.22 6.58
CA PRO A 146 -19.42 -25.16 7.66
C PRO A 146 -20.07 -24.85 9.01
N ASN A 147 -20.53 -23.62 9.21
CA ASN A 147 -21.18 -23.17 10.45
C ASN A 147 -22.70 -23.39 10.48
N MET A 148 -23.29 -23.97 9.43
CA MET A 148 -24.72 -24.20 9.37
C MET A 148 -25.09 -25.45 10.15
N PRO A 149 -26.03 -25.35 11.13
CA PRO A 149 -26.50 -26.51 11.91
C PRO A 149 -27.16 -27.55 11.04
N LEU A 150 -26.97 -28.83 11.35
CA LEU A 150 -27.61 -29.94 10.63
C LEU A 150 -29.14 -29.85 10.61
N ASP A 151 -29.75 -29.37 11.71
CA ASP A 151 -31.18 -29.15 11.79
C ASP A 151 -31.67 -28.11 10.77
N SER A 152 -30.90 -27.04 10.54
CA SER A 152 -31.22 -26.03 9.53
C SER A 152 -31.10 -26.61 8.12
N ILE A 153 -30.07 -27.43 7.84
CA ILE A 153 -29.91 -28.12 6.55
C ILE A 153 -31.11 -29.07 6.31
N ASN A 154 -31.46 -29.88 7.30
CA ASN A 154 -32.59 -30.81 7.18
C ASN A 154 -33.94 -30.08 6.99
N ARG A 155 -34.13 -28.96 7.68
CA ARG A 155 -35.32 -28.11 7.53
C ARG A 155 -35.44 -27.54 6.11
N LEU A 156 -34.35 -27.07 5.51
CA LEU A 156 -34.35 -26.55 4.13
C LEU A 156 -34.59 -27.64 3.08
N THR A 157 -34.05 -28.83 3.28
CA THR A 157 -34.23 -29.97 2.36
C THR A 157 -35.62 -30.58 2.45
N SER A 158 -36.30 -30.47 3.58
CA SER A 158 -37.69 -30.94 3.75
C SER A 158 -38.75 -30.00 3.15
N GLY A 159 -38.36 -28.82 2.70
CA GLY A 159 -39.21 -27.79 2.10
C GLY A 159 -39.74 -26.78 3.12
N VAL A 160 -39.44 -25.50 2.85
CA VAL A 160 -39.88 -24.35 3.66
C VAL A 160 -40.47 -23.26 2.76
N SER A 161 -41.11 -22.25 3.35
CA SER A 161 -41.56 -21.09 2.57
C SER A 161 -40.38 -20.33 1.94
N ALA A 162 -40.65 -19.61 0.86
CA ALA A 162 -39.65 -18.82 0.12
C ALA A 162 -38.90 -17.85 1.03
N SER A 163 -39.59 -17.17 1.93
CA SER A 163 -38.98 -16.24 2.89
C SER A 163 -38.04 -16.96 3.85
N VAL A 164 -38.46 -18.08 4.45
CA VAL A 164 -37.64 -18.87 5.37
C VAL A 164 -36.40 -19.44 4.66
N LEU A 165 -36.56 -19.88 3.40
CA LEU A 165 -35.44 -20.36 2.59
C LEU A 165 -34.38 -19.26 2.43
N ALA A 166 -34.78 -18.07 1.97
CA ALA A 166 -33.86 -16.94 1.75
C ALA A 166 -33.19 -16.49 3.04
N ASP A 167 -33.95 -16.37 4.14
CA ASP A 167 -33.45 -15.89 5.43
C ASP A 167 -32.51 -16.90 6.10
N THR A 168 -32.82 -18.19 6.01
CA THR A 168 -31.96 -19.22 6.60
C THR A 168 -30.67 -19.36 5.84
N ILE A 169 -30.67 -19.34 4.52
CA ILE A 169 -29.42 -19.33 3.73
C ILE A 169 -28.66 -18.06 3.99
N GLY A 170 -29.29 -16.87 3.96
CA GLY A 170 -28.65 -15.57 4.21
C GLY A 170 -27.94 -15.48 5.57
N GLN A 171 -28.49 -16.14 6.61
CA GLN A 171 -27.83 -16.19 7.93
C GLN A 171 -26.46 -16.86 7.89
N TYR A 172 -26.31 -17.94 7.13
CA TYR A 172 -25.11 -18.80 7.14
C TYR A 172 -24.18 -18.60 5.93
N LEU A 173 -24.56 -17.79 4.93
CA LEU A 173 -23.69 -17.44 3.82
C LEU A 173 -22.41 -16.76 4.33
N PRO A 174 -21.22 -17.14 3.83
CA PRO A 174 -19.92 -16.54 4.21
C PRO A 174 -19.65 -15.22 3.46
N ILE A 175 -20.64 -14.34 3.38
CA ILE A 175 -20.57 -13.01 2.74
C ILE A 175 -20.36 -11.91 3.77
N ASP A 176 -19.94 -10.72 3.32
CA ASP A 176 -19.70 -9.57 4.18
C ASP A 176 -20.99 -9.05 4.87
N LEU A 177 -20.79 -8.24 5.92
CA LEU A 177 -21.88 -7.72 6.75
C LEU A 177 -22.87 -6.86 5.94
N ASN A 178 -22.39 -6.05 5.00
CA ASN A 178 -23.23 -5.15 4.20
C ASN A 178 -24.11 -5.96 3.24
N GLN A 179 -23.58 -7.02 2.66
CA GLN A 179 -24.34 -7.94 1.81
C GLN A 179 -25.40 -8.68 2.60
N LYS A 180 -25.10 -9.18 3.82
CA LYS A 180 -26.09 -9.77 4.71
C LYS A 180 -27.17 -8.77 5.09
N GLN A 181 -26.79 -7.54 5.42
CA GLN A 181 -27.75 -6.50 5.75
C GLN A 181 -28.67 -6.18 4.57
N LYS A 182 -28.13 -6.11 3.35
CA LYS A 182 -28.93 -5.91 2.13
C LYS A 182 -29.98 -7.02 1.93
N ILE A 183 -29.63 -8.27 2.22
CA ILE A 183 -30.59 -9.39 2.19
C ILE A 183 -31.67 -9.18 3.26
N LEU A 184 -31.33 -8.76 4.48
CA LEU A 184 -32.30 -8.48 5.54
C LEU A 184 -33.20 -7.29 5.18
N GLU A 185 -32.70 -6.26 4.53
CA GLU A 185 -33.45 -5.06 4.15
C GLU A 185 -34.39 -5.27 2.96
N THR A 186 -34.14 -6.29 2.15
CA THR A 186 -34.96 -6.56 0.97
C THR A 186 -36.27 -7.20 1.37
N ILE A 187 -37.39 -6.45 1.29
CA ILE A 187 -38.72 -6.84 1.74
C ILE A 187 -39.38 -7.76 0.71
N ASN A 188 -39.18 -7.51 -0.59
CA ASN A 188 -39.72 -8.35 -1.65
C ASN A 188 -39.04 -9.72 -1.68
N ILE A 189 -39.83 -10.79 -1.56
CA ILE A 189 -39.33 -12.16 -1.44
C ILE A 189 -38.59 -12.62 -2.69
N ASN A 190 -39.08 -12.26 -3.89
CA ASN A 190 -38.44 -12.64 -5.16
C ASN A 190 -37.08 -11.99 -5.31
N GLU A 191 -36.98 -10.69 -5.02
CA GLU A 191 -35.68 -9.95 -5.04
C GLU A 191 -34.71 -10.50 -4.00
N ARG A 192 -35.20 -10.87 -2.79
CA ARG A 192 -34.39 -11.46 -1.72
C ARG A 192 -33.84 -12.82 -2.14
N LEU A 193 -34.66 -13.68 -2.73
CA LEU A 193 -34.22 -14.98 -3.28
C LEU A 193 -33.19 -14.80 -4.39
N LEU A 194 -33.35 -13.79 -5.25
CA LEU A 194 -32.42 -13.49 -6.33
C LEU A 194 -31.07 -13.04 -5.75
N LEU A 195 -31.07 -12.16 -4.73
CA LEU A 195 -29.86 -11.75 -4.03
C LEU A 195 -29.14 -12.94 -3.38
N VAL A 196 -29.88 -13.81 -2.69
CA VAL A 196 -29.30 -15.00 -2.07
C VAL A 196 -28.71 -15.94 -3.13
N ALA A 197 -29.47 -16.22 -4.21
CA ALA A 197 -28.98 -17.06 -5.31
C ALA A 197 -27.73 -16.53 -5.97
N SER A 198 -27.66 -15.21 -6.25
CA SER A 198 -26.49 -14.59 -6.83
C SER A 198 -25.29 -14.59 -5.88
N SER A 199 -25.53 -14.43 -4.58
CA SER A 199 -24.47 -14.52 -3.56
C SER A 199 -23.88 -15.94 -3.47
N ILE A 200 -24.72 -16.99 -3.52
CA ILE A 200 -24.25 -18.38 -3.56
C ILE A 200 -23.40 -18.65 -4.79
N GLU A 201 -23.83 -18.14 -5.95
CA GLU A 201 -23.09 -18.31 -7.22
C GLU A 201 -21.72 -17.62 -7.17
N SER A 202 -21.66 -16.40 -6.61
CA SER A 202 -20.41 -15.67 -6.42
C SER A 202 -19.45 -16.40 -5.47
N GLU A 203 -19.95 -16.89 -4.34
CA GLU A 203 -19.17 -17.67 -3.37
C GLU A 203 -18.67 -18.99 -3.94
N LYS A 204 -19.45 -19.63 -4.82
CA LYS A 204 -19.02 -20.84 -5.53
C LYS A 204 -17.83 -20.55 -6.43
N VAL A 205 -17.86 -19.46 -7.20
CA VAL A 205 -16.73 -19.04 -8.07
C VAL A 205 -15.48 -18.72 -7.24
N ILE A 206 -15.66 -18.04 -6.12
CA ILE A 206 -14.55 -17.74 -5.18
C ILE A 206 -13.99 -19.05 -4.62
N GLY A 207 -14.83 -19.98 -4.18
CA GLY A 207 -14.41 -21.28 -3.67
C GLY A 207 -13.67 -22.13 -4.71
N GLU A 208 -14.11 -22.13 -5.98
CA GLU A 208 -13.40 -22.80 -7.08
C GLU A 208 -12.02 -22.18 -7.35
N ILE A 209 -11.89 -20.87 -7.21
CA ILE A 209 -10.61 -20.16 -7.31
C ILE A 209 -9.71 -20.51 -6.12
N GLU A 210 -10.26 -20.50 -4.89
CA GLU A 210 -9.51 -20.90 -3.68
C GLU A 210 -9.07 -22.37 -3.74
N GLU A 211 -9.94 -23.27 -4.20
CA GLU A 211 -9.59 -24.68 -4.40
C GLU A 211 -8.50 -24.84 -5.47
N THR A 212 -8.55 -24.02 -6.53
CA THR A 212 -7.51 -23.99 -7.57
C THR A 212 -6.19 -23.44 -7.04
N ILE A 213 -6.25 -22.40 -6.20
CA ILE A 213 -5.07 -21.85 -5.53
C ILE A 213 -4.53 -22.86 -4.51
N ASN A 214 -5.38 -23.46 -3.69
CA ASN A 214 -4.98 -24.47 -2.72
C ASN A 214 -4.42 -25.72 -3.41
N ARG A 215 -5.00 -26.14 -4.54
CA ARG A 215 -4.46 -27.23 -5.35
C ARG A 215 -3.08 -26.90 -5.92
N LYS A 216 -2.88 -25.66 -6.43
CA LYS A 216 -1.55 -25.20 -6.89
C LYS A 216 -0.56 -25.08 -5.75
N VAL A 217 -1.00 -24.65 -4.57
CA VAL A 217 -0.20 -24.64 -3.35
C VAL A 217 0.08 -26.06 -2.86
N HIS A 218 -0.91 -26.97 -2.91
CA HIS A 218 -0.70 -28.39 -2.61
C HIS A 218 0.14 -29.10 -3.67
N GLU A 219 -0.05 -28.80 -4.96
CA GLU A 219 0.82 -29.31 -6.03
C GLU A 219 2.27 -28.85 -5.84
N SER A 220 2.48 -27.60 -5.42
CA SER A 220 3.80 -27.08 -5.04
C SER A 220 4.32 -27.65 -3.72
N ILE A 221 3.44 -27.96 -2.76
CA ILE A 221 3.78 -28.65 -1.52
C ILE A 221 3.96 -30.15 -1.80
N ASP A 222 3.13 -30.74 -2.67
CA ASP A 222 3.25 -32.13 -3.10
C ASP A 222 4.50 -32.37 -4.00
N GLU A 223 4.92 -31.38 -4.83
CA GLU A 223 6.22 -31.46 -5.49
C GLU A 223 7.35 -31.43 -4.47
N ASN A 224 7.30 -30.56 -3.46
CA ASN A 224 8.26 -30.54 -2.38
C ASN A 224 8.11 -31.77 -1.44
N GLN A 225 6.89 -32.23 -1.13
CA GLN A 225 6.66 -33.46 -0.38
C GLN A 225 6.93 -34.70 -1.21
N ARG A 226 6.70 -34.68 -2.53
CA ARG A 226 7.05 -35.76 -3.44
C ARG A 226 8.56 -35.83 -3.65
N GLU A 227 9.22 -34.68 -3.72
CA GLU A 227 10.68 -34.61 -3.71
C GLU A 227 11.24 -35.07 -2.35
N TYR A 228 10.62 -34.66 -1.24
CA TYR A 228 10.91 -35.16 0.11
C TYR A 228 10.57 -36.64 0.24
N TYR A 229 9.38 -37.10 -0.19
CA TYR A 229 8.95 -38.49 -0.17
C TYR A 229 9.81 -39.36 -1.13
N LEU A 230 10.18 -38.85 -2.30
CA LEU A 230 11.11 -39.53 -3.19
C LEU A 230 12.51 -39.54 -2.62
N ARG A 231 12.94 -38.49 -1.90
CA ARG A 231 14.19 -38.47 -1.13
C ARG A 231 14.13 -39.42 0.05
N GLU A 232 13.04 -39.48 0.78
CA GLU A 232 12.81 -40.45 1.86
C GLU A 232 12.68 -41.88 1.33
N LYS A 233 12.00 -42.07 0.21
CA LYS A 233 11.92 -43.38 -0.45
C LYS A 233 13.25 -43.80 -1.07
N LEU A 234 14.00 -42.86 -1.64
CA LEU A 234 15.40 -43.07 -2.08
C LEU A 234 16.29 -43.35 -0.87
N ARG A 235 16.05 -42.71 0.27
CA ARG A 235 16.74 -42.93 1.53
C ARG A 235 16.39 -44.30 2.12
N ALA A 236 15.11 -44.68 2.15
CA ALA A 236 14.66 -46.01 2.61
C ALA A 236 15.14 -47.12 1.67
N ILE A 237 15.16 -46.88 0.35
CA ILE A 237 15.73 -47.82 -0.65
C ILE A 237 17.25 -47.85 -0.49
N LYS A 238 17.92 -46.76 -0.22
CA LYS A 238 19.37 -46.70 0.08
C LYS A 238 19.70 -47.38 1.42
N GLU A 239 18.84 -47.20 2.43
CA GLU A 239 18.94 -47.91 3.70
C GLU A 239 18.74 -49.45 3.56
N GLU A 240 17.78 -49.87 2.72
CA GLU A 240 17.52 -51.27 2.40
C GLU A 240 18.60 -51.91 1.47
N LEU A 241 19.20 -51.07 0.60
CA LEU A 241 20.31 -51.47 -0.28
C LEU A 241 21.68 -51.35 0.37
N GLY A 242 21.75 -50.89 1.66
CA GLY A 242 23.02 -50.66 2.36
C GLY A 242 23.73 -49.37 1.86
N ASP A 243 23.05 -48.49 1.14
CA ASP A 243 23.56 -47.26 0.52
C ASP A 243 23.18 -46.01 1.34
N SER A 244 22.82 -46.16 2.62
CA SER A 244 22.82 -45.06 3.57
C SER A 244 24.27 -44.72 3.81
N VAL A 245 24.68 -43.51 3.43
CA VAL A 245 25.94 -42.94 3.92
C VAL A 245 25.87 -43.04 5.44
N PRO A 246 26.66 -43.86 6.11
CA PRO A 246 26.67 -43.92 7.56
C PRO A 246 26.90 -42.51 8.07
N LYS A 247 26.37 -42.16 9.23
CA LYS A 247 26.63 -40.85 9.86
C LYS A 247 28.12 -40.53 9.94
N GLU A 248 28.91 -41.56 10.06
CA GLU A 248 30.36 -41.51 10.08
C GLU A 248 30.91 -41.04 8.71
N ASP A 249 30.36 -41.52 7.59
CA ASP A 249 30.77 -41.07 6.25
C ASP A 249 30.34 -39.64 5.95
N ASP A 250 29.13 -39.22 6.42
CA ASP A 250 28.66 -37.83 6.30
C ASP A 250 29.54 -36.86 7.12
N ALA A 251 29.91 -37.25 8.31
CA ALA A 251 30.83 -36.50 9.18
C ALA A 251 32.25 -36.43 8.57
N GLU A 252 32.71 -37.52 7.98
CA GLU A 252 34.04 -37.57 7.34
C GLU A 252 34.08 -36.72 6.07
N MET A 253 33.03 -36.72 5.26
CA MET A 253 32.87 -35.79 4.11
C MET A 253 32.93 -34.33 4.54
N ILE A 254 32.26 -33.96 5.64
CA ILE A 254 32.26 -32.57 6.14
C ILE A 254 33.68 -32.20 6.63
N ARG A 255 34.40 -33.11 7.33
CA ARG A 255 35.77 -32.86 7.73
C ARG A 255 36.71 -32.68 6.58
N GLU A 256 36.59 -33.53 5.53
CA GLU A 256 37.37 -33.37 4.32
C GLU A 256 37.11 -32.01 3.64
N GLU A 257 35.86 -31.56 3.60
CA GLU A 257 35.50 -30.26 3.06
C GLU A 257 36.07 -29.09 3.86
N LEU A 258 36.08 -29.21 5.21
CA LEU A 258 36.69 -28.23 6.12
C LEU A 258 38.22 -28.17 5.97
N GLU A 259 38.87 -29.28 5.71
CA GLU A 259 40.32 -29.33 5.47
C GLU A 259 40.72 -28.78 4.11
N LYS A 260 39.94 -29.08 3.06
CA LYS A 260 40.21 -28.66 1.68
C LYS A 260 40.01 -27.17 1.49
N ASN A 261 39.16 -26.51 2.29
CA ASN A 261 38.77 -25.14 2.12
C ASN A 261 39.26 -24.22 3.26
N PRO A 262 39.55 -22.94 2.97
CA PRO A 262 40.13 -22.02 3.94
C PRO A 262 39.08 -21.38 4.86
N TYR A 263 38.25 -22.20 5.52
CA TYR A 263 37.32 -21.70 6.54
C TYR A 263 38.07 -21.02 7.71
N PRO A 264 37.53 -19.94 8.31
CA PRO A 264 38.07 -19.34 9.52
C PRO A 264 38.18 -20.37 10.67
N GLN A 265 39.20 -20.24 11.51
CA GLN A 265 39.46 -21.25 12.54
C GLN A 265 38.28 -21.43 13.51
N HIS A 266 37.67 -20.33 13.99
CA HIS A 266 36.51 -20.40 14.87
C HIS A 266 35.31 -21.15 14.25
N VAL A 267 35.10 -21.02 12.93
CA VAL A 267 34.05 -21.74 12.19
C VAL A 267 34.37 -23.24 12.13
N LYS A 268 35.65 -23.60 11.87
CA LYS A 268 36.10 -25.00 11.88
C LYS A 268 35.90 -25.63 13.27
N ASP A 269 36.32 -24.92 14.28
CA ASP A 269 36.21 -25.40 15.67
C ASP A 269 34.73 -25.62 16.06
N LYS A 270 33.86 -24.70 15.68
CA LYS A 270 32.40 -24.80 15.92
C LYS A 270 31.73 -25.95 15.18
N ILE A 271 32.04 -26.10 13.91
CA ILE A 271 31.50 -27.21 13.10
C ILE A 271 31.99 -28.54 13.63
N GLU A 272 33.27 -28.65 14.03
CA GLU A 272 33.84 -29.85 14.67
C GLU A 272 33.16 -30.19 16.00
N GLU A 273 32.87 -29.19 16.85
CA GLU A 273 32.12 -29.37 18.10
C GLU A 273 30.73 -29.96 17.82
N GLU A 274 30.01 -29.39 16.88
CA GLU A 274 28.65 -29.82 16.51
C GLU A 274 28.67 -31.20 15.80
N LEU A 275 29.72 -31.50 15.01
CA LEU A 275 29.89 -32.82 14.41
C LEU A 275 30.07 -33.92 15.48
N ARG A 276 30.92 -33.71 16.46
CA ARG A 276 31.09 -34.65 17.59
C ARG A 276 29.77 -34.90 18.32
N ARG A 277 28.97 -33.83 18.47
CA ARG A 277 27.64 -33.92 19.07
C ARG A 277 26.70 -34.71 18.18
N PHE A 278 26.71 -34.45 16.85
CA PHE A 278 25.90 -35.16 15.86
C PHE A 278 26.19 -36.65 15.81
N GLU A 279 27.47 -37.04 15.87
CA GLU A 279 27.93 -38.45 15.87
C GLU A 279 27.41 -39.23 17.10
N THR A 280 27.33 -38.59 18.26
CA THR A 280 26.89 -39.24 19.52
C THR A 280 25.35 -39.36 19.63
N MET A 281 24.58 -38.66 18.81
CA MET A 281 23.11 -38.66 18.86
C MET A 281 22.52 -39.89 18.15
N PRO A 282 21.34 -40.41 18.57
CA PRO A 282 20.62 -41.43 17.83
C PRO A 282 20.19 -40.91 16.43
N ALA A 283 20.29 -41.76 15.41
CA ALA A 283 20.00 -41.34 13.99
C ALA A 283 18.59 -40.84 13.79
N ALA A 284 17.59 -41.38 14.47
CA ALA A 284 16.19 -41.00 14.39
C ALA A 284 15.78 -39.82 15.31
N SER A 285 16.76 -39.15 15.97
CA SER A 285 16.46 -38.04 16.85
C SER A 285 16.12 -36.75 16.08
N SER A 286 15.05 -36.06 16.46
CA SER A 286 14.73 -34.73 15.97
C SER A 286 15.87 -33.73 16.24
N GLU A 287 16.58 -33.89 17.31
CA GLU A 287 17.72 -33.06 17.69
C GLU A 287 18.89 -33.23 16.71
N ALA A 288 19.15 -34.46 16.23
CA ALA A 288 20.18 -34.71 15.24
C ALA A 288 19.90 -33.96 13.92
N ASN A 289 18.62 -33.87 13.49
CA ASN A 289 18.24 -33.10 12.33
C ASN A 289 18.45 -31.58 12.53
N VAL A 290 18.22 -31.06 13.71
CA VAL A 290 18.49 -29.65 14.06
C VAL A 290 19.98 -29.35 13.97
N VAL A 291 20.80 -30.20 14.55
CA VAL A 291 22.28 -30.07 14.52
C VAL A 291 22.79 -30.18 13.07
N ARG A 292 22.29 -31.16 12.30
CA ARG A 292 22.68 -31.32 10.88
C ARG A 292 22.28 -30.10 10.04
N THR A 293 21.07 -29.55 10.27
CA THR A 293 20.63 -28.33 9.60
C THR A 293 21.52 -27.13 9.97
N TYR A 294 21.95 -27.02 11.22
CA TYR A 294 22.87 -25.98 11.66
C TYR A 294 24.24 -26.11 10.96
N ILE A 295 24.82 -27.31 10.92
CA ILE A 295 26.06 -27.56 10.20
C ILE A 295 25.91 -27.18 8.73
N ASP A 296 24.79 -27.53 8.10
CA ASP A 296 24.50 -27.15 6.70
C ASP A 296 24.44 -25.63 6.49
N TRP A 297 23.91 -24.89 7.45
CA TRP A 297 23.92 -23.43 7.38
C TRP A 297 25.35 -22.88 7.52
N MET A 298 26.13 -23.39 8.46
CA MET A 298 27.53 -23.00 8.67
C MET A 298 28.38 -23.28 7.43
N MET A 299 28.23 -24.46 6.80
CA MET A 299 28.97 -24.86 5.60
C MET A 299 28.57 -24.06 4.35
N LYS A 300 27.28 -23.77 4.17
CA LYS A 300 26.76 -23.10 2.98
C LYS A 300 26.80 -21.57 3.07
N THR A 301 27.07 -20.99 4.24
CA THR A 301 27.33 -19.57 4.39
C THR A 301 28.74 -19.27 3.83
N PRO A 302 28.91 -18.23 2.98
CA PRO A 302 30.23 -17.93 2.44
C PRO A 302 31.13 -17.32 3.52
N TRP A 303 32.29 -17.93 3.77
CA TRP A 303 33.26 -17.45 4.75
C TRP A 303 34.54 -16.93 4.11
N TYR A 304 34.85 -17.35 2.89
CA TYR A 304 36.11 -17.06 2.20
C TYR A 304 35.95 -16.80 0.69
N GLN A 305 34.81 -17.16 0.12
CA GLN A 305 34.58 -16.98 -1.33
C GLN A 305 34.44 -15.51 -1.66
N GLU A 306 35.24 -14.98 -2.54
CA GLU A 306 35.27 -13.56 -2.91
C GLU A 306 35.30 -13.38 -4.42
N THR A 307 34.53 -12.43 -4.94
CA THR A 307 34.61 -11.99 -6.34
C THR A 307 35.69 -10.92 -6.48
N LYS A 308 36.34 -10.85 -7.64
CA LYS A 308 37.30 -9.77 -7.93
C LYS A 308 36.55 -8.54 -8.43
N ASP A 309 36.79 -7.41 -7.79
CA ASP A 309 36.24 -6.12 -8.23
C ASP A 309 36.88 -5.64 -9.54
N VAL A 310 36.09 -4.96 -10.36
CA VAL A 310 36.60 -4.16 -11.47
C VAL A 310 37.16 -2.85 -10.89
N GLU A 311 38.42 -2.59 -11.20
CA GLU A 311 39.12 -1.38 -10.71
C GLU A 311 39.06 -0.21 -11.71
N ASP A 312 38.48 -0.41 -12.91
CA ASP A 312 38.37 0.61 -13.94
C ASP A 312 37.15 1.48 -13.72
N ILE A 313 37.36 2.71 -13.26
CA ILE A 313 36.29 3.70 -13.00
C ILE A 313 35.55 4.07 -14.28
N GLN A 314 36.23 4.12 -15.45
CA GLN A 314 35.57 4.43 -16.71
C GLN A 314 34.62 3.30 -17.11
N ALA A 315 35.01 2.05 -16.93
CA ALA A 315 34.14 0.90 -17.19
C ALA A 315 32.90 0.90 -16.31
N ILE A 316 33.03 1.35 -15.05
CA ILE A 316 31.89 1.50 -14.13
C ILE A 316 30.92 2.58 -14.63
N GLU A 317 31.45 3.74 -15.05
CA GLU A 317 30.65 4.84 -15.59
C GLU A 317 29.93 4.42 -16.88
N ASP A 318 30.63 3.72 -17.79
CA ASP A 318 30.04 3.23 -19.03
C ASP A 318 28.87 2.28 -18.79
N VAL A 319 28.97 1.38 -17.82
CA VAL A 319 27.88 0.47 -17.43
C VAL A 319 26.68 1.23 -16.85
N LEU A 320 26.91 2.23 -16.02
CA LEU A 320 25.84 3.06 -15.47
C LEU A 320 25.14 3.88 -16.55
N ASN A 321 25.89 4.36 -17.55
CA ASN A 321 25.36 5.11 -18.68
C ASN A 321 24.59 4.21 -19.66
N GLU A 322 25.04 2.97 -19.87
CA GLU A 322 24.33 1.97 -20.67
C GLU A 322 22.97 1.60 -20.05
N ASP A 323 22.93 1.40 -18.73
CA ASP A 323 21.74 0.92 -18.03
C ASP A 323 20.71 2.01 -17.69
N HIS A 324 21.15 3.27 -17.57
CA HIS A 324 20.32 4.37 -17.10
C HIS A 324 20.45 5.61 -17.97
N TYR A 325 19.32 6.07 -18.50
CA TYR A 325 19.24 7.35 -19.19
C TYR A 325 19.07 8.50 -18.17
N GLY A 326 19.82 9.58 -18.35
CA GLY A 326 19.82 10.72 -17.43
C GLY A 326 20.47 10.40 -16.08
N LEU A 327 20.01 11.05 -15.02
CA LEU A 327 20.49 10.88 -13.64
C LEU A 327 21.99 11.22 -13.45
N GLU A 328 22.50 12.20 -14.21
CA GLU A 328 23.94 12.52 -14.27
C GLU A 328 24.54 12.77 -12.87
N LYS A 329 23.89 13.63 -12.05
CA LYS A 329 24.34 13.92 -10.67
C LYS A 329 24.36 12.68 -9.77
N VAL A 330 23.41 11.75 -9.97
CA VAL A 330 23.33 10.49 -9.21
C VAL A 330 24.48 9.57 -9.60
N LYS A 331 24.74 9.42 -10.91
CA LYS A 331 25.84 8.61 -11.43
C LYS A 331 27.20 9.16 -10.98
N GLU A 332 27.40 10.47 -11.09
CA GLU A 332 28.62 11.16 -10.64
C GLU A 332 28.89 10.85 -9.16
N ARG A 333 27.89 11.01 -8.29
CA ARG A 333 28.01 10.70 -6.86
C ARG A 333 28.36 9.25 -6.59
N ILE A 334 27.75 8.32 -7.34
CA ILE A 334 28.05 6.88 -7.22
C ILE A 334 29.49 6.60 -7.64
N VAL A 335 29.94 7.19 -8.75
CA VAL A 335 31.31 7.04 -9.27
C VAL A 335 32.32 7.63 -8.29
N GLU A 336 32.08 8.83 -7.75
CA GLU A 336 32.91 9.45 -6.70
C GLU A 336 33.03 8.52 -5.47
N TYR A 337 31.91 7.98 -4.99
CA TYR A 337 31.89 7.07 -3.85
C TYR A 337 32.73 5.81 -4.11
N LEU A 338 32.58 5.21 -5.29
CA LEU A 338 33.32 4.00 -5.68
C LEU A 338 34.82 4.30 -5.87
N ALA A 339 35.17 5.48 -6.39
CA ALA A 339 36.56 5.91 -6.52
C ALA A 339 37.25 6.10 -5.15
N VAL A 340 36.56 6.72 -4.19
CA VAL A 340 37.05 6.83 -2.81
C VAL A 340 37.26 5.47 -2.18
N LYS A 341 36.30 4.57 -2.35
CA LYS A 341 36.38 3.17 -1.87
C LYS A 341 37.62 2.46 -2.45
N GLN A 342 37.88 2.61 -3.74
CA GLN A 342 39.01 1.99 -4.42
C GLN A 342 40.34 2.53 -3.87
N MET A 343 40.44 3.84 -3.68
CA MET A 343 41.66 4.48 -3.16
C MET A 343 41.94 4.11 -1.70
N THR A 344 40.91 4.05 -0.87
CA THR A 344 41.08 3.77 0.57
C THR A 344 41.17 2.28 0.88
N LYS A 345 40.80 1.40 -0.06
CA LYS A 345 40.62 -0.05 0.16
C LYS A 345 39.79 -0.38 1.41
N SER A 346 38.90 0.54 1.80
CA SER A 346 38.08 0.45 2.99
C SER A 346 36.63 0.82 2.68
N LEU A 347 35.70 0.08 3.27
CA LEU A 347 34.26 0.38 3.22
C LEU A 347 33.78 1.20 4.45
N LYS A 348 34.69 1.90 5.14
CA LYS A 348 34.33 2.76 6.27
C LYS A 348 33.61 4.05 5.89
N ALA A 349 33.26 4.21 4.62
CA ALA A 349 32.45 5.33 4.13
C ALA A 349 30.96 5.16 4.54
N PRO A 350 30.18 6.25 4.65
CA PRO A 350 28.75 6.19 4.84
C PRO A 350 28.08 5.32 3.77
N ILE A 351 26.98 4.69 4.11
CA ILE A 351 26.28 3.77 3.21
C ILE A 351 25.40 4.56 2.24
N ILE A 352 25.48 4.25 0.95
CA ILE A 352 24.62 4.89 -0.05
C ILE A 352 23.16 4.58 0.21
N CYS A 353 22.35 5.61 0.38
CA CYS A 353 20.90 5.53 0.43
C CYS A 353 20.28 6.23 -0.78
N LEU A 354 19.65 5.45 -1.66
CA LEU A 354 18.92 5.95 -2.81
C LEU A 354 17.51 6.33 -2.38
N ALA A 355 17.25 7.63 -2.25
CA ALA A 355 15.97 8.16 -1.79
C ALA A 355 15.17 8.76 -2.94
N GLY A 356 13.83 8.59 -2.93
CA GLY A 356 12.98 9.22 -3.94
C GLY A 356 11.68 8.43 -4.20
N PRO A 357 10.81 8.95 -5.06
CA PRO A 357 9.50 8.35 -5.31
C PRO A 357 9.61 6.93 -5.91
N PRO A 358 8.53 6.15 -5.84
CA PRO A 358 8.52 4.81 -6.42
C PRO A 358 8.67 4.85 -7.95
N GLY A 359 9.39 3.88 -8.49
CA GLY A 359 9.54 3.72 -9.95
C GLY A 359 10.63 4.55 -10.62
N VAL A 360 11.43 5.33 -9.86
CA VAL A 360 12.55 6.14 -10.41
C VAL A 360 13.86 5.36 -10.61
N GLY A 361 13.85 4.04 -10.42
CA GLY A 361 15.01 3.21 -10.77
C GLY A 361 15.95 2.89 -9.60
N LYS A 362 15.62 3.16 -8.34
CA LYS A 362 16.47 2.88 -7.16
C LYS A 362 17.05 1.45 -7.16
N THR A 363 16.21 0.45 -7.31
CA THR A 363 16.63 -0.96 -7.33
C THR A 363 17.44 -1.31 -8.57
N SER A 364 17.14 -0.69 -9.73
CA SER A 364 17.90 -0.95 -10.96
C SER A 364 19.30 -0.34 -10.90
N ILE A 365 19.46 0.84 -10.33
CA ILE A 365 20.79 1.47 -10.09
C ILE A 365 21.65 0.55 -9.21
N ALA A 366 21.10 0.01 -8.11
CA ALA A 366 21.85 -0.92 -7.25
C ALA A 366 22.29 -2.20 -8.01
N LYS A 367 21.45 -2.71 -8.91
CA LYS A 367 21.82 -3.83 -9.79
C LYS A 367 22.93 -3.45 -10.77
N SER A 368 22.87 -2.25 -11.34
CA SER A 368 23.88 -1.78 -12.28
C SER A 368 25.22 -1.55 -11.59
N ILE A 369 25.22 -1.09 -10.33
CA ILE A 369 26.44 -1.01 -9.51
C ILE A 369 27.03 -2.43 -9.32
N ALA A 370 26.21 -3.42 -9.01
CA ALA A 370 26.68 -4.80 -8.86
C ALA A 370 27.27 -5.34 -10.18
N ARG A 371 26.59 -5.08 -11.32
CA ARG A 371 27.07 -5.47 -12.66
C ARG A 371 28.39 -4.78 -13.00
N ALA A 372 28.51 -3.50 -12.71
CA ALA A 372 29.70 -2.70 -12.98
C ALA A 372 30.91 -3.18 -12.17
N LEU A 373 30.71 -3.56 -10.92
CA LEU A 373 31.74 -4.11 -10.03
C LEU A 373 31.99 -5.60 -10.25
N GLN A 374 31.18 -6.29 -11.06
CA GLN A 374 31.16 -7.76 -11.22
C GLN A 374 30.95 -8.50 -9.88
N ARG A 375 30.14 -7.93 -8.99
CA ARG A 375 29.75 -8.52 -7.72
C ARG A 375 28.38 -9.19 -7.80
N GLU A 376 28.18 -10.22 -7.00
CA GLU A 376 26.86 -10.82 -6.83
C GLU A 376 25.89 -9.80 -6.22
N PHE A 377 24.62 -9.84 -6.68
CA PHE A 377 23.57 -8.91 -6.23
C PHE A 377 22.54 -9.64 -5.39
N ILE A 378 22.34 -9.16 -4.17
CA ILE A 378 21.31 -9.66 -3.24
C ILE A 378 20.39 -8.51 -2.85
N LYS A 379 19.11 -8.83 -2.71
CA LYS A 379 18.09 -7.91 -2.23
C LYS A 379 17.38 -8.49 -1.01
N ALA A 380 17.35 -7.72 0.08
CA ALA A 380 16.48 -7.97 1.23
C ALA A 380 15.47 -6.81 1.38
N SER A 381 14.19 -7.12 1.42
CA SER A 381 13.16 -6.12 1.72
C SER A 381 13.02 -6.00 3.23
N LEU A 382 13.12 -4.77 3.73
CA LEU A 382 12.92 -4.42 5.13
C LEU A 382 11.52 -3.83 5.40
N GLY A 383 10.73 -3.66 4.33
CA GLY A 383 9.36 -3.20 4.45
C GLY A 383 8.50 -4.18 5.25
N GLY A 384 7.92 -3.69 6.35
CA GLY A 384 7.09 -4.49 7.24
C GLY A 384 7.82 -5.32 8.30
N VAL A 385 9.15 -5.23 8.38
CA VAL A 385 9.94 -5.82 9.46
C VAL A 385 9.64 -5.09 10.77
N LYS A 386 9.28 -5.87 11.79
CA LYS A 386 8.90 -5.36 13.13
C LYS A 386 9.69 -6.02 14.25
N ASP A 387 10.29 -7.17 14.00
CA ASP A 387 11.01 -7.97 14.98
C ASP A 387 12.52 -7.95 14.64
N GLU A 388 13.35 -7.69 15.65
CA GLU A 388 14.80 -7.77 15.54
C GLU A 388 15.27 -9.16 15.07
N ALA A 389 14.54 -10.21 15.44
CA ALA A 389 14.85 -11.58 15.05
C ALA A 389 14.74 -11.83 13.52
N GLU A 390 13.99 -10.99 12.78
CA GLU A 390 14.01 -11.08 11.31
C GLU A 390 15.36 -10.66 10.71
N VAL A 391 16.10 -9.77 11.39
CA VAL A 391 17.42 -9.31 10.95
C VAL A 391 18.53 -10.22 11.47
N ARG A 392 18.49 -10.53 12.78
CA ARG A 392 19.52 -11.29 13.51
C ARG A 392 19.24 -12.79 13.67
N GLY A 393 18.09 -13.29 13.18
CA GLY A 393 17.72 -14.69 13.35
C GLY A 393 17.16 -15.02 14.73
N HIS A 394 16.56 -16.19 14.84
CA HIS A 394 16.05 -16.75 16.09
C HIS A 394 17.09 -17.68 16.71
N ARG A 395 17.14 -17.76 18.04
CA ARG A 395 17.99 -18.74 18.71
C ARG A 395 17.64 -20.15 18.26
N ARG A 396 18.63 -20.95 17.95
CA ARG A 396 18.49 -22.32 17.40
C ARG A 396 17.69 -23.29 18.28
N THR A 397 17.48 -22.95 19.58
CA THR A 397 16.68 -23.76 20.50
C THR A 397 15.18 -23.78 20.19
N TYR A 398 14.69 -22.90 19.35
CA TYR A 398 13.29 -22.87 18.96
C TYR A 398 13.03 -23.76 17.73
N LEU A 399 11.94 -24.52 17.77
CA LEU A 399 11.56 -25.37 16.64
C LEU A 399 11.27 -24.50 15.39
N GLY A 400 11.93 -24.81 14.27
CA GLY A 400 11.79 -24.03 13.04
C GLY A 400 12.61 -22.73 12.99
N SER A 401 13.57 -22.54 13.92
CA SER A 401 14.48 -21.39 13.91
C SER A 401 15.33 -21.35 12.63
N MET A 402 15.58 -20.13 12.14
CA MET A 402 16.41 -19.85 10.96
C MET A 402 17.30 -18.64 11.21
N PRO A 403 18.44 -18.53 10.51
CA PRO A 403 19.24 -17.31 10.50
C PRO A 403 18.45 -16.09 10.05
N GLY A 404 18.91 -14.91 10.41
CA GLY A 404 18.34 -13.63 9.98
C GLY A 404 18.46 -13.38 8.49
N ARG A 405 17.70 -12.41 7.99
CA ARG A 405 17.66 -12.06 6.55
C ARG A 405 19.03 -11.70 5.98
N ILE A 406 19.95 -11.18 6.82
CA ILE A 406 21.30 -10.84 6.40
C ILE A 406 22.08 -12.11 6.05
N ILE A 407 22.14 -13.07 6.96
CA ILE A 407 22.84 -14.35 6.73
C ILE A 407 22.16 -15.18 5.62
N GLN A 408 20.84 -15.19 5.57
CA GLN A 408 20.12 -15.81 4.45
C GLN A 408 20.51 -15.18 3.10
N GLY A 409 20.65 -13.85 3.05
CA GLY A 409 21.13 -13.12 1.90
C GLY A 409 22.55 -13.50 1.53
N MET A 410 23.46 -13.54 2.50
CA MET A 410 24.86 -13.94 2.28
C MET A 410 24.98 -15.35 1.73
N LYS A 411 24.24 -16.30 2.28
CA LYS A 411 24.17 -17.67 1.73
C LYS A 411 23.69 -17.70 0.28
N LYS A 412 22.69 -16.89 -0.08
CA LYS A 412 22.21 -16.77 -1.45
C LYS A 412 23.27 -16.19 -2.39
N ALA A 413 24.04 -15.21 -1.91
CA ALA A 413 25.13 -14.62 -2.68
C ALA A 413 26.25 -15.60 -2.96
N GLY A 414 26.56 -16.52 -2.02
CA GLY A 414 27.66 -17.46 -2.13
C GLY A 414 29.04 -16.82 -2.07
N VAL A 415 29.14 -15.50 -1.79
CA VAL A 415 30.37 -14.73 -1.69
C VAL A 415 30.34 -13.76 -0.52
N ILE A 416 31.51 -13.40 0.02
CA ILE A 416 31.63 -12.50 1.19
C ILE A 416 31.53 -11.02 0.85
N ASN A 417 31.62 -10.66 -0.45
CA ASN A 417 31.65 -9.28 -0.92
C ASN A 417 30.54 -8.92 -1.92
N PRO A 418 29.26 -9.34 -1.71
CA PRO A 418 28.19 -9.00 -2.60
C PRO A 418 27.83 -7.50 -2.52
N VAL A 419 27.05 -7.03 -3.49
CA VAL A 419 26.23 -5.82 -3.33
C VAL A 419 24.91 -6.23 -2.69
N PHE A 420 24.67 -5.73 -1.50
CA PHE A 420 23.50 -6.08 -0.69
C PHE A 420 22.52 -4.91 -0.63
N LEU A 421 21.39 -5.02 -1.32
CA LEU A 421 20.35 -4.00 -1.34
C LEU A 421 19.37 -4.20 -0.18
N LEU A 422 19.29 -3.21 0.69
CA LEU A 422 18.32 -3.08 1.77
C LEU A 422 17.16 -2.20 1.28
N ASP A 423 16.08 -2.85 0.83
CA ASP A 423 14.97 -2.15 0.18
C ASP A 423 13.91 -1.71 1.19
N GLU A 424 13.42 -0.48 1.03
CA GLU A 424 12.35 0.11 1.84
C GLU A 424 12.69 0.24 3.34
N ILE A 425 13.87 0.81 3.67
CA ILE A 425 14.29 1.04 5.08
C ILE A 425 13.38 2.03 5.83
N ASP A 426 12.68 2.89 5.11
CA ASP A 426 11.70 3.86 5.63
C ASP A 426 10.40 3.21 6.10
N LYS A 427 10.19 1.92 5.82
CA LYS A 427 9.00 1.16 6.23
C LYS A 427 9.23 0.20 7.38
N MET A 428 10.39 0.26 8.00
CA MET A 428 10.63 -0.47 9.26
C MET A 428 9.86 0.21 10.38
N SER A 429 9.33 -0.58 11.30
CA SER A 429 8.63 -0.08 12.49
C SER A 429 9.05 -0.89 13.72
N SER A 430 9.21 -0.21 14.85
CA SER A 430 9.42 -0.89 16.14
C SER A 430 8.09 -1.37 16.71
N ASP A 431 8.08 -2.54 17.35
CA ASP A 431 6.93 -3.09 18.06
C ASP A 431 7.38 -3.59 19.44
N TYR A 432 6.46 -4.06 20.28
CA TYR A 432 6.74 -4.64 21.61
C TYR A 432 7.74 -5.81 21.61
N LYS A 433 8.04 -6.40 20.46
CA LYS A 433 8.92 -7.56 20.28
C LYS A 433 10.37 -7.24 19.98
N GLY A 434 10.73 -6.00 19.78
CA GLY A 434 12.11 -5.60 19.51
C GLY A 434 12.23 -4.34 18.64
N ASP A 435 13.46 -3.88 18.51
CA ASP A 435 13.81 -2.74 17.66
C ASP A 435 14.72 -3.19 16.49
N PRO A 436 14.15 -3.44 15.31
CA PRO A 436 14.95 -3.81 14.14
C PRO A 436 15.96 -2.72 13.73
N THR A 437 15.74 -1.47 14.16
CA THR A 437 16.66 -0.36 13.92
C THR A 437 18.00 -0.62 14.61
N SER A 438 17.99 -1.12 15.85
CA SER A 438 19.22 -1.44 16.60
C SER A 438 20.00 -2.55 15.91
N ALA A 439 19.34 -3.59 15.41
CA ALA A 439 19.99 -4.65 14.65
C ALA A 439 20.61 -4.13 13.34
N MET A 440 19.90 -3.23 12.66
CA MET A 440 20.41 -2.63 11.43
C MET A 440 21.59 -1.70 11.67
N LEU A 441 21.64 -1.01 12.81
CA LEU A 441 22.81 -0.20 13.18
C LEU A 441 24.08 -1.04 13.29
N GLU A 442 24.00 -2.25 13.87
CA GLU A 442 25.15 -3.17 13.92
C GLU A 442 25.58 -3.66 12.54
N VAL A 443 24.63 -3.98 11.67
CA VAL A 443 24.90 -4.38 10.26
C VAL A 443 25.58 -3.26 9.48
N LEU A 444 25.13 -2.03 9.68
CA LEU A 444 25.54 -0.86 8.88
C LEU A 444 26.71 -0.08 9.50
N ASP A 445 27.08 -0.34 10.75
CA ASP A 445 28.21 0.33 11.38
C ASP A 445 29.54 -0.31 10.98
N PRO A 446 30.42 0.41 10.25
CA PRO A 446 31.72 -0.14 9.85
C PRO A 446 32.63 -0.53 11.02
N GLU A 447 32.37 -0.03 12.23
CA GLU A 447 33.15 -0.39 13.42
C GLU A 447 32.66 -1.70 14.06
N GLN A 448 31.41 -2.08 13.84
CA GLN A 448 30.75 -3.24 14.44
C GLN A 448 30.51 -4.39 13.45
N ASN A 449 30.28 -4.09 12.16
CA ASN A 449 29.85 -5.05 11.16
C ASN A 449 30.86 -6.18 10.86
N SER A 450 32.13 -6.01 11.21
CA SER A 450 33.14 -7.07 11.12
C SER A 450 32.92 -8.19 12.15
N GLN A 451 32.09 -7.96 13.16
CA GLN A 451 31.77 -8.87 14.22
C GLN A 451 30.24 -9.07 14.36
N PHE A 452 29.53 -9.00 13.24
CA PHE A 452 28.08 -9.17 13.25
C PHE A 452 27.67 -10.52 13.85
N SER A 453 26.77 -10.49 14.83
CA SER A 453 26.31 -11.68 15.54
C SER A 453 24.88 -12.05 15.16
N ASP A 454 24.72 -13.13 14.40
CA ASP A 454 23.43 -13.76 14.15
C ASP A 454 23.08 -14.74 15.27
N ASN A 455 21.87 -14.65 15.84
CA ASN A 455 21.44 -15.48 16.97
C ASN A 455 21.33 -16.98 16.65
N TYR A 456 21.21 -17.33 15.36
CA TYR A 456 21.16 -18.72 14.92
C TYR A 456 22.55 -19.30 14.71
N LEU A 457 23.45 -18.54 14.04
CA LEU A 457 24.83 -18.99 13.80
C LEU A 457 25.67 -19.02 15.09
N GLU A 458 25.42 -18.09 16.00
CA GLU A 458 26.15 -17.92 17.29
C GLU A 458 27.65 -17.63 17.10
N GLU A 459 28.12 -17.50 15.85
CA GLU A 459 29.49 -17.19 15.47
C GLU A 459 29.58 -15.82 14.82
N PRO A 460 30.62 -15.02 15.08
CA PRO A 460 30.80 -13.73 14.47
C PRO A 460 30.99 -13.84 12.95
N TYR A 461 30.26 -13.03 12.21
CA TYR A 461 30.32 -12.98 10.76
C TYR A 461 30.82 -11.62 10.26
N ASP A 462 31.84 -11.63 9.41
CA ASP A 462 32.44 -10.41 8.88
C ASP A 462 31.65 -9.86 7.67
N LEU A 463 30.92 -8.77 7.89
CA LEU A 463 30.18 -8.03 6.85
C LEU A 463 30.98 -6.86 6.28
N SER A 464 32.23 -6.64 6.70
CA SER A 464 33.04 -5.45 6.31
C SER A 464 33.33 -5.37 4.81
N LYS A 465 33.28 -6.49 4.08
CA LYS A 465 33.47 -6.54 2.62
C LYS A 465 32.17 -6.39 1.82
N VAL A 466 31.02 -6.40 2.46
CA VAL A 466 29.71 -6.23 1.81
C VAL A 466 29.50 -4.78 1.42
N LEU A 467 29.10 -4.53 0.18
CA LEU A 467 28.65 -3.22 -0.23
C LEU A 467 27.15 -3.07 0.01
N PHE A 468 26.78 -2.49 1.14
CA PHE A 468 25.39 -2.19 1.43
C PHE A 468 24.92 -0.97 0.65
N ILE A 469 23.73 -1.08 0.06
CA ILE A 469 22.99 0.03 -0.57
C ILE A 469 21.58 0.00 0.03
N ALA A 470 21.11 1.13 0.52
CA ALA A 470 19.76 1.27 1.03
C ALA A 470 18.83 1.96 0.04
N THR A 471 17.52 1.70 0.11
CA THR A 471 16.51 2.49 -0.58
C THR A 471 15.45 3.00 0.37
N ALA A 472 14.96 4.21 0.12
CA ALA A 472 13.84 4.80 0.84
C ALA A 472 12.91 5.55 -0.12
N ASN A 473 11.63 5.62 0.21
CA ASN A 473 10.70 6.49 -0.50
C ASN A 473 10.51 7.82 0.22
N ASP A 474 10.59 7.82 1.54
CA ASP A 474 10.42 9.00 2.39
C ASP A 474 11.54 9.06 3.44
N LEU A 475 12.36 10.10 3.36
CA LEU A 475 13.46 10.34 4.30
C LEU A 475 12.99 10.67 5.72
N GLY A 476 11.79 11.23 5.86
CA GLY A 476 11.21 11.59 7.15
C GLY A 476 10.91 10.39 8.04
N ASN A 477 10.66 9.24 7.42
CA ASN A 477 10.33 7.99 8.12
C ASN A 477 11.58 7.15 8.49
N ILE A 478 12.78 7.56 8.05
CA ILE A 478 14.01 6.87 8.45
C ILE A 478 14.38 7.29 9.88
N PRO A 479 14.58 6.35 10.81
CA PRO A 479 15.04 6.66 12.17
C PRO A 479 16.34 7.48 12.16
N ALA A 480 16.40 8.55 12.97
CA ALA A 480 17.52 9.47 13.00
C ALA A 480 18.90 8.78 13.16
N PRO A 481 19.09 7.78 14.04
CA PRO A 481 20.37 7.09 14.18
C PRO A 481 20.84 6.36 12.91
N LEU A 482 19.91 5.85 12.11
CA LEU A 482 20.25 5.25 10.81
C LEU A 482 20.57 6.32 9.79
N ARG A 483 19.79 7.41 9.74
CA ARG A 483 19.96 8.48 8.77
C ARG A 483 21.34 9.13 8.86
N ASP A 484 21.88 9.27 10.08
CA ASP A 484 23.22 9.87 10.31
C ASP A 484 24.37 9.01 9.74
N ARG A 485 24.11 7.75 9.39
CA ARG A 485 25.09 6.82 8.78
C ARG A 485 24.93 6.64 7.29
N LEU A 486 23.93 7.32 6.70
CA LEU A 486 23.61 7.19 5.29
C LEU A 486 24.10 8.39 4.50
N GLU A 487 24.75 8.13 3.38
CA GLU A 487 24.94 9.11 2.33
C GLU A 487 23.72 9.12 1.41
N ILE A 488 22.89 10.15 1.56
CA ILE A 488 21.62 10.25 0.86
C ILE A 488 21.85 10.79 -0.55
N ILE A 489 21.46 10.01 -1.55
CA ILE A 489 21.42 10.39 -2.94
C ILE A 489 19.96 10.46 -3.38
N GLU A 490 19.47 11.68 -3.60
CA GLU A 490 18.07 11.90 -3.98
C GLU A 490 17.84 11.67 -5.48
N LEU A 491 16.91 10.80 -5.80
CA LEU A 491 16.41 10.57 -7.14
C LEU A 491 15.13 11.37 -7.35
N SER A 492 15.18 12.36 -8.22
CA SER A 492 14.01 13.14 -8.59
C SER A 492 13.08 12.40 -9.57
N SER A 493 11.89 12.95 -9.78
CA SER A 493 10.98 12.47 -10.81
C SER A 493 11.55 12.70 -12.21
N TYR A 494 11.17 11.81 -13.15
CA TYR A 494 11.54 11.93 -14.54
C TYR A 494 10.63 12.92 -15.28
N THR A 495 11.24 13.68 -16.20
CA THR A 495 10.50 14.47 -17.19
C THR A 495 9.82 13.57 -18.21
N GLU A 496 8.87 14.12 -18.99
CA GLU A 496 8.21 13.37 -20.07
C GLU A 496 9.23 12.90 -21.13
N GLN A 497 10.24 13.72 -21.41
CA GLN A 497 11.32 13.41 -22.35
C GLN A 497 12.21 12.28 -21.85
N GLU A 498 12.60 12.33 -20.56
CA GLU A 498 13.37 11.25 -19.93
C GLU A 498 12.56 9.93 -19.92
N LYS A 499 11.26 9.99 -19.59
CA LYS A 499 10.38 8.81 -19.64
C LYS A 499 10.27 8.23 -21.06
N LEU A 500 10.18 9.08 -22.09
CA LEU A 500 10.18 8.67 -23.49
C LEU A 500 11.48 7.92 -23.84
N MET A 501 12.63 8.50 -23.49
CA MET A 501 13.93 7.90 -23.78
C MET A 501 14.13 6.59 -23.00
N ILE A 502 13.75 6.55 -21.73
CA ILE A 502 13.79 5.33 -20.92
C ILE A 502 12.87 4.24 -21.53
N ALA A 503 11.68 4.62 -21.99
CA ALA A 503 10.77 3.68 -22.64
C ALA A 503 11.39 3.06 -23.89
N LYS A 504 11.99 3.87 -24.76
CA LYS A 504 12.62 3.42 -26.03
C LYS A 504 13.87 2.58 -25.79
N ASN A 505 14.78 3.05 -24.95
CA ASN A 505 16.10 2.46 -24.80
C ASN A 505 16.05 1.18 -23.94
N HIS A 506 15.15 1.13 -22.95
CA HIS A 506 15.16 0.07 -21.94
C HIS A 506 13.84 -0.69 -21.81
N LEU A 507 12.69 0.02 -21.59
CA LEU A 507 11.45 -0.67 -21.20
C LEU A 507 10.86 -1.48 -22.34
N ILE A 508 10.80 -0.94 -23.56
CA ILE A 508 10.21 -1.63 -24.71
C ILE A 508 11.03 -2.86 -25.04
N LYS A 509 12.36 -2.77 -25.13
CA LYS A 509 13.25 -3.92 -25.40
C LYS A 509 13.08 -5.01 -24.34
N LYS A 510 13.07 -4.62 -23.07
CA LYS A 510 12.83 -5.53 -21.95
C LYS A 510 11.46 -6.22 -22.05
N GLN A 511 10.40 -5.47 -22.36
CA GLN A 511 9.06 -6.03 -22.45
C GLN A 511 8.89 -6.93 -23.69
N LEU A 512 9.49 -6.60 -24.82
CA LEU A 512 9.51 -7.45 -26.00
C LEU A 512 10.16 -8.80 -25.68
N ALA A 513 11.35 -8.78 -25.07
CA ALA A 513 12.06 -9.99 -24.67
C ALA A 513 11.26 -10.86 -23.70
N LEU A 514 10.65 -10.26 -22.67
CA LEU A 514 9.82 -10.97 -21.67
C LEU A 514 8.55 -11.61 -22.26
N HIS A 515 8.03 -11.06 -23.36
CA HIS A 515 6.83 -11.58 -24.01
C HIS A 515 7.14 -12.42 -25.28
N GLY A 516 8.42 -12.67 -25.58
CA GLY A 516 8.86 -13.46 -26.73
C GLY A 516 8.58 -12.81 -28.09
N LEU A 517 8.46 -11.46 -28.11
CA LEU A 517 8.30 -10.68 -29.33
C LEU A 517 9.65 -10.21 -29.85
N LYS A 518 9.81 -10.17 -31.16
CA LYS A 518 10.95 -9.55 -31.83
C LYS A 518 10.70 -8.06 -32.03
N GLU A 519 11.75 -7.27 -32.21
CA GLU A 519 11.66 -5.81 -32.40
C GLU A 519 10.91 -5.43 -33.67
N ASP A 520 10.91 -6.28 -34.71
CA ASP A 520 10.16 -6.08 -35.95
C ASP A 520 8.67 -6.44 -35.86
N GLN A 521 8.26 -7.20 -34.84
CA GLN A 521 6.87 -7.65 -34.66
C GLN A 521 5.98 -6.59 -33.98
N LEU A 522 6.56 -5.71 -33.17
CA LEU A 522 5.83 -4.64 -32.51
C LEU A 522 6.67 -3.36 -32.47
N VAL A 523 6.16 -2.34 -33.14
CA VAL A 523 6.71 -0.97 -33.10
C VAL A 523 5.72 -0.06 -32.39
N ILE A 524 6.17 0.67 -31.37
CA ILE A 524 5.39 1.68 -30.65
C ILE A 524 5.98 3.03 -31.01
N GLU A 525 5.19 3.88 -31.65
CA GLU A 525 5.63 5.20 -32.09
C GLU A 525 5.82 6.17 -30.92
N ASP A 526 6.70 7.16 -31.09
CA ASP A 526 7.02 8.15 -30.07
C ASP A 526 5.80 8.96 -29.60
N ASP A 527 4.91 9.28 -30.52
CA ASP A 527 3.65 9.98 -30.21
C ASP A 527 2.70 9.10 -29.36
N ALA A 528 2.69 7.78 -29.58
CA ALA A 528 1.96 6.85 -28.77
C ALA A 528 2.55 6.75 -27.36
N ILE A 529 3.89 6.66 -27.23
CA ILE A 529 4.56 6.62 -25.92
C ILE A 529 4.29 7.93 -25.15
N MET A 530 4.39 9.09 -25.81
CA MET A 530 4.07 10.38 -25.22
C MET A 530 2.60 10.48 -24.80
N ALA A 531 1.68 9.95 -25.61
CA ALA A 531 0.27 9.89 -25.24
C ALA A 531 0.02 8.97 -24.03
N ILE A 532 0.75 7.83 -23.92
CA ILE A 532 0.68 6.96 -22.75
C ILE A 532 1.16 7.73 -21.52
N ILE A 533 2.31 8.38 -21.60
CA ILE A 533 2.89 9.16 -20.49
C ILE A 533 1.91 10.23 -20.01
N ARG A 534 1.28 10.94 -20.95
CA ARG A 534 0.39 12.09 -20.67
C ARG A 534 -0.99 11.68 -20.19
N HIS A 535 -1.59 10.67 -20.80
CA HIS A 535 -3.02 10.41 -20.63
C HIS A 535 -3.33 9.09 -19.91
N TYR A 536 -2.35 8.20 -19.76
CA TYR A 536 -2.57 6.89 -19.14
C TYR A 536 -1.73 6.65 -17.88
N THR A 537 -0.75 7.51 -17.59
CA THR A 537 0.05 7.42 -16.35
C THR A 537 0.00 8.71 -15.54
N ARG A 538 0.09 8.57 -14.21
CA ARG A 538 0.23 9.70 -13.27
C ARG A 538 1.21 9.26 -12.18
N GLU A 539 2.50 9.30 -12.52
CA GLU A 539 3.58 8.78 -11.65
C GLU A 539 4.87 9.60 -11.81
N ALA A 540 5.67 9.66 -10.74
CA ALA A 540 6.99 10.30 -10.77
C ALA A 540 8.02 9.46 -11.57
N GLY A 541 7.94 8.15 -11.49
CA GLY A 541 8.81 7.19 -12.17
C GLY A 541 8.26 6.66 -13.49
N VAL A 542 8.57 5.39 -13.78
CA VAL A 542 8.20 4.69 -15.03
C VAL A 542 7.53 3.32 -14.80
N ARG A 543 7.07 3.04 -13.58
CA ARG A 543 6.52 1.72 -13.22
C ARG A 543 5.18 1.44 -13.88
N ASP A 544 4.27 2.42 -13.90
CA ASP A 544 2.98 2.29 -14.56
C ASP A 544 3.13 2.34 -16.07
N LEU A 545 4.07 3.15 -16.60
CA LEU A 545 4.44 3.16 -18.00
C LEU A 545 4.91 1.75 -18.43
N GLU A 546 5.79 1.11 -17.67
CA GLU A 546 6.24 -0.26 -17.93
C GLU A 546 5.07 -1.26 -17.94
N ARG A 547 4.12 -1.16 -16.98
CA ARG A 547 2.92 -2.01 -16.91
C ARG A 547 2.02 -1.85 -18.12
N LEU A 548 1.87 -0.62 -18.64
CA LEU A 548 1.05 -0.33 -19.81
C LEU A 548 1.73 -0.83 -21.09
N LEU A 549 3.04 -0.66 -21.22
CA LEU A 549 3.83 -1.24 -22.32
C LEU A 549 3.72 -2.77 -22.32
N ALA A 550 3.83 -3.42 -21.15
CA ALA A 550 3.60 -4.85 -21.00
C ALA A 550 2.17 -5.26 -21.42
N LYS A 551 1.15 -4.43 -21.14
CA LYS A 551 -0.25 -4.68 -21.58
C LYS A 551 -0.37 -4.61 -23.11
N ILE A 552 0.33 -3.67 -23.75
CA ILE A 552 0.40 -3.58 -25.22
C ILE A 552 1.08 -4.82 -25.79
N CYS A 553 2.23 -5.24 -25.23
CA CYS A 553 2.96 -6.45 -25.68
C CYS A 553 2.07 -7.69 -25.56
N ARG A 554 1.35 -7.89 -24.45
CA ARG A 554 0.43 -9.04 -24.31
C ARG A 554 -0.67 -9.06 -25.37
N LYS A 555 -1.23 -7.90 -25.72
CA LYS A 555 -2.23 -7.81 -26.78
C LYS A 555 -1.61 -8.05 -28.16
N ALA A 556 -0.39 -7.55 -28.39
CA ALA A 556 0.36 -7.82 -29.61
C ALA A 556 0.62 -9.30 -29.81
N VAL A 557 1.06 -10.03 -28.77
CA VAL A 557 1.23 -11.51 -28.83
C VAL A 557 -0.08 -12.18 -29.25
N LEU A 558 -1.21 -11.75 -28.71
CA LEU A 558 -2.53 -12.32 -29.05
C LEU A 558 -2.88 -12.09 -30.53
N ILE A 559 -2.56 -10.90 -31.08
CA ILE A 559 -2.80 -10.56 -32.49
C ILE A 559 -1.88 -11.37 -33.41
N VAL A 560 -0.59 -11.42 -33.08
CA VAL A 560 0.41 -12.22 -33.83
C VAL A 560 0.00 -13.70 -33.92
N LEU A 561 -0.44 -14.28 -32.80
CA LEU A 561 -0.83 -15.70 -32.74
C LEU A 561 -2.17 -15.97 -33.45
N LYS A 562 -3.17 -15.07 -33.34
CA LYS A 562 -4.51 -15.27 -33.91
C LYS A 562 -4.59 -14.88 -35.39
N GLU A 563 -3.99 -13.74 -35.74
CA GLU A 563 -4.13 -13.14 -37.08
C GLU A 563 -2.93 -13.46 -37.99
N LYS A 564 -1.86 -14.07 -37.45
CA LYS A 564 -0.58 -14.35 -38.16
C LYS A 564 0.02 -13.08 -38.79
N ARG A 565 -0.15 -11.96 -38.13
CA ARG A 565 0.44 -10.68 -38.53
C ARG A 565 1.78 -10.50 -37.84
N ASP A 566 2.83 -10.33 -38.62
CA ASP A 566 4.20 -10.20 -38.10
C ASP A 566 4.64 -8.77 -37.81
N ASN A 567 3.85 -7.76 -38.20
CA ASN A 567 4.19 -6.33 -37.98
C ASN A 567 2.98 -5.60 -37.42
N LEU A 568 3.05 -5.20 -36.16
CA LEU A 568 2.04 -4.37 -35.50
C LEU A 568 2.65 -3.00 -35.15
N THR A 569 2.07 -1.93 -35.67
CA THR A 569 2.43 -0.57 -35.31
C THR A 569 1.36 0.02 -34.39
N VAL A 570 1.77 0.54 -33.25
CA VAL A 570 0.91 1.21 -32.29
C VAL A 570 1.21 2.71 -32.32
N ASN A 571 0.25 3.47 -32.82
CA ASN A 571 0.25 4.93 -32.87
C ASN A 571 -0.74 5.50 -31.84
N LYS A 572 -0.75 6.81 -31.67
CA LYS A 572 -1.63 7.51 -30.72
C LYS A 572 -3.12 7.15 -30.89
N GLU A 573 -3.59 7.03 -32.12
CA GLU A 573 -5.01 6.76 -32.44
C GLU A 573 -5.43 5.33 -32.08
N SER A 574 -4.50 4.39 -32.16
CA SER A 574 -4.74 2.98 -31.82
C SER A 574 -4.69 2.66 -30.33
N LEU A 575 -4.20 3.59 -29.50
CA LEU A 575 -4.02 3.37 -28.05
C LEU A 575 -5.31 2.96 -27.33
N GLU A 576 -6.44 3.60 -27.68
CA GLU A 576 -7.72 3.28 -27.04
C GLU A 576 -8.13 1.80 -27.25
N LYS A 577 -7.79 1.20 -28.39
CA LYS A 577 -8.03 -0.22 -28.66
C LYS A 577 -7.17 -1.13 -27.76
N HIS A 578 -5.96 -0.67 -27.43
CA HIS A 578 -5.01 -1.45 -26.65
C HIS A 578 -5.16 -1.23 -25.13
N LEU A 579 -5.37 0.00 -24.71
CA LEU A 579 -5.35 0.37 -23.29
C LEU A 579 -6.74 0.69 -22.73
N GLY A 580 -7.72 1.03 -23.58
CA GLY A 580 -9.02 1.55 -23.20
C GLY A 580 -9.01 3.08 -23.22
N LYS A 581 -10.12 3.71 -22.80
CA LYS A 581 -10.23 5.17 -22.70
C LYS A 581 -9.16 5.74 -21.79
N ALA A 582 -8.60 6.88 -22.17
CA ALA A 582 -7.62 7.60 -21.38
C ALA A 582 -8.21 8.01 -20.01
N PRO A 583 -7.64 7.57 -18.90
CA PRO A 583 -8.19 7.86 -17.57
C PRO A 583 -7.86 9.27 -17.07
N PHE A 584 -6.85 9.92 -17.64
CA PHE A 584 -6.37 11.21 -17.17
C PHE A 584 -6.47 12.28 -18.26
N GLU A 585 -7.06 13.41 -17.90
CA GLU A 585 -6.90 14.65 -18.61
C GLU A 585 -5.91 15.52 -17.82
N HIS A 586 -4.96 16.14 -18.49
CA HIS A 586 -4.08 17.09 -17.82
C HIS A 586 -4.84 18.34 -17.44
N THR A 587 -4.57 18.84 -16.24
CA THR A 587 -5.00 20.18 -15.83
C THR A 587 -4.35 21.18 -16.78
N LYS A 588 -5.16 21.79 -17.63
CA LYS A 588 -4.70 22.85 -18.52
C LYS A 588 -4.74 24.18 -17.78
N LYS A 589 -3.91 25.13 -18.23
CA LYS A 589 -4.05 26.50 -17.77
C LYS A 589 -5.48 26.99 -18.03
N LEU A 590 -5.92 27.95 -17.23
CA LEU A 590 -7.20 28.62 -17.43
C LEU A 590 -7.27 29.26 -18.83
N ASP A 591 -8.44 29.19 -19.49
CA ASP A 591 -8.61 29.75 -20.82
C ASP A 591 -8.53 31.28 -20.82
N HIS A 592 -8.96 31.92 -19.74
CA HIS A 592 -9.02 33.37 -19.58
C HIS A 592 -8.54 33.79 -18.19
N SER A 593 -8.02 35.02 -18.10
CA SER A 593 -7.73 35.66 -16.84
C SER A 593 -9.02 35.86 -16.05
N GLN A 594 -8.99 35.56 -14.76
CA GLN A 594 -10.15 35.60 -13.86
C GLN A 594 -9.85 36.33 -12.57
N ILE A 595 -10.90 36.92 -11.99
CA ILE A 595 -10.83 37.58 -10.69
C ILE A 595 -10.91 36.51 -9.61
N GLY A 596 -10.03 36.59 -8.62
CA GLY A 596 -10.02 35.65 -7.49
C GLY A 596 -9.56 34.24 -7.84
N VAL A 597 -9.08 33.98 -9.06
CA VAL A 597 -8.58 32.68 -9.48
C VAL A 597 -7.11 32.76 -9.85
N VAL A 598 -6.28 31.96 -9.16
CA VAL A 598 -4.82 31.96 -9.32
C VAL A 598 -4.29 30.56 -9.48
N THR A 599 -3.37 30.36 -10.39
CA THR A 599 -2.71 29.08 -10.60
C THR A 599 -1.49 28.95 -9.68
N GLY A 600 -1.57 28.06 -8.69
CA GLY A 600 -0.45 27.63 -7.87
C GLY A 600 0.30 26.46 -8.50
N MET A 601 1.50 26.18 -7.99
CA MET A 601 2.30 25.01 -8.34
C MET A 601 2.41 24.08 -7.12
N ALA A 602 2.01 22.84 -7.26
CA ALA A 602 2.05 21.83 -6.23
C ALA A 602 3.05 20.72 -6.56
N TYR A 603 3.54 20.06 -5.52
CA TYR A 603 4.32 18.82 -5.62
C TYR A 603 3.58 17.71 -4.88
N THR A 604 3.46 16.57 -5.51
CA THR A 604 2.80 15.38 -4.96
C THR A 604 3.72 14.16 -5.10
N GLN A 605 3.39 13.07 -4.45
CA GLN A 605 4.09 11.79 -4.65
C GLN A 605 4.09 11.28 -6.11
N PHE A 606 3.23 11.86 -6.97
CA PHE A 606 3.13 11.53 -8.39
C PHE A 606 3.93 12.50 -9.28
N GLY A 607 4.55 13.51 -8.69
CA GLY A 607 5.28 14.58 -9.38
C GLY A 607 4.63 15.95 -9.19
N GLY A 608 5.06 16.92 -10.01
CA GLY A 608 4.48 18.26 -10.00
C GLY A 608 3.10 18.32 -10.67
N ASP A 609 2.26 19.24 -10.19
CA ASP A 609 0.96 19.57 -10.79
C ASP A 609 0.68 21.07 -10.63
N ILE A 610 -0.23 21.63 -11.46
CA ILE A 610 -0.76 22.97 -11.24
C ILE A 610 -2.04 22.89 -10.41
N LEU A 611 -2.22 23.86 -9.55
CA LEU A 611 -3.31 23.90 -8.60
C LEU A 611 -4.07 25.23 -8.71
N PRO A 612 -5.24 25.28 -9.36
CA PRO A 612 -6.07 26.46 -9.34
C PRO A 612 -6.58 26.70 -7.92
N ILE A 613 -6.49 27.92 -7.44
CA ILE A 613 -7.03 28.39 -6.16
C ILE A 613 -8.08 29.45 -6.48
N GLU A 614 -9.27 29.24 -5.99
CA GLU A 614 -10.42 30.12 -6.22
C GLU A 614 -10.80 30.82 -4.90
N VAL A 615 -10.93 32.13 -4.93
CA VAL A 615 -11.37 32.93 -3.80
C VAL A 615 -12.56 33.75 -4.22
N ASN A 616 -13.60 33.69 -3.43
CA ASN A 616 -14.78 34.55 -3.55
C ASN A 616 -15.08 35.22 -2.23
N HIS A 617 -15.70 36.38 -2.25
CA HIS A 617 -16.19 37.07 -1.07
C HIS A 617 -17.60 37.59 -1.31
N PHE A 618 -18.38 37.66 -0.28
CA PHE A 618 -19.75 38.15 -0.29
C PHE A 618 -20.15 38.72 1.05
N GLN A 619 -21.17 39.56 1.08
CA GLN A 619 -21.65 40.16 2.31
C GLN A 619 -22.08 39.08 3.33
N GLY A 620 -21.53 39.15 4.54
CA GLY A 620 -21.74 38.15 5.57
C GLY A 620 -21.41 38.63 6.98
N SER A 621 -20.81 37.76 7.76
CA SER A 621 -20.49 37.99 9.19
C SER A 621 -18.99 37.84 9.52
N GLY A 622 -18.12 37.94 8.52
CA GLY A 622 -16.68 37.81 8.67
C GLY A 622 -16.20 36.35 8.73
N LYS A 623 -17.00 35.40 8.24
CA LYS A 623 -16.61 33.96 8.23
C LYS A 623 -15.54 33.71 7.21
N PHE A 624 -14.60 32.86 7.61
CA PHE A 624 -13.54 32.34 6.74
C PHE A 624 -13.82 30.86 6.43
N ILE A 625 -14.20 30.56 5.21
CA ILE A 625 -14.62 29.25 4.74
C ILE A 625 -13.55 28.68 3.83
N ILE A 626 -13.11 27.45 4.10
CA ILE A 626 -12.10 26.77 3.31
C ILE A 626 -12.66 25.40 2.88
N THR A 627 -12.60 25.10 1.58
CA THR A 627 -13.05 23.84 1.00
C THR A 627 -12.00 23.26 0.04
N GLY A 628 -12.02 21.94 -0.22
CA GLY A 628 -11.10 21.24 -1.13
C GLY A 628 -10.12 20.30 -0.43
N GLN A 629 -10.46 19.80 0.78
CA GLN A 629 -9.65 18.87 1.59
C GLN A 629 -8.22 19.36 1.88
N LEU A 630 -8.12 20.61 2.37
CA LEU A 630 -6.84 21.18 2.77
C LEU A 630 -6.40 20.63 4.13
N GLY A 631 -5.14 20.25 4.23
CA GLY A 631 -4.49 19.90 5.49
C GLY A 631 -4.25 21.13 6.39
N ASP A 632 -3.78 20.89 7.59
CA ASP A 632 -3.70 21.94 8.61
C ASP A 632 -2.64 23.00 8.29
N VAL A 633 -1.51 22.61 7.71
CA VAL A 633 -0.45 23.55 7.27
C VAL A 633 -0.97 24.49 6.17
N MET A 634 -1.75 23.98 5.23
CA MET A 634 -2.30 24.81 4.16
C MET A 634 -3.43 25.73 4.66
N LYS A 635 -4.22 25.30 5.67
CA LYS A 635 -5.20 26.15 6.33
C LYS A 635 -4.54 27.29 7.12
N GLU A 636 -3.44 26.99 7.82
CA GLU A 636 -2.62 27.98 8.49
C GLU A 636 -2.07 29.00 7.50
N SER A 637 -1.51 28.55 6.38
CA SER A 637 -1.04 29.41 5.30
C SER A 637 -2.14 30.32 4.74
N ALA A 638 -3.37 29.82 4.59
CA ALA A 638 -4.53 30.61 4.18
C ALA A 638 -4.91 31.68 5.22
N SER A 639 -4.82 31.36 6.51
CA SER A 639 -5.05 32.31 7.58
C SER A 639 -4.00 33.42 7.62
N ILE A 640 -2.71 33.05 7.47
CA ILE A 640 -1.60 34.02 7.36
C ILE A 640 -1.80 34.97 6.17
N ALA A 641 -2.20 34.42 5.00
CA ALA A 641 -2.47 35.21 3.81
C ALA A 641 -3.59 36.25 4.02
N LEU A 642 -4.67 35.83 4.67
CA LEU A 642 -5.80 36.73 4.98
C LEU A 642 -5.42 37.80 6.03
N ASP A 643 -4.73 37.41 7.08
CA ASP A 643 -4.31 38.33 8.14
C ASP A 643 -3.29 39.36 7.63
N TYR A 644 -2.39 38.94 6.73
CA TYR A 644 -1.49 39.87 6.04
C TYR A 644 -2.27 40.91 5.24
N MET A 645 -3.31 40.52 4.49
CA MET A 645 -4.13 41.47 3.72
C MET A 645 -4.93 42.41 4.61
N LYS A 646 -5.48 41.90 5.71
CA LYS A 646 -6.18 42.74 6.72
C LYS A 646 -5.25 43.78 7.36
N ALA A 647 -4.04 43.35 7.75
CA ALA A 647 -3.05 44.22 8.37
C ALA A 647 -2.52 45.31 7.43
N ASN A 648 -2.47 45.06 6.15
CA ASN A 648 -1.94 45.97 5.13
C ASN A 648 -3.01 46.57 4.21
N LYS A 649 -4.27 46.65 4.66
CA LYS A 649 -5.40 47.13 3.87
C LYS A 649 -5.22 48.52 3.27
N GLU A 650 -4.56 49.44 3.99
CA GLU A 650 -4.25 50.79 3.54
C GLU A 650 -3.24 50.77 2.36
N LYS A 651 -2.18 50.01 2.51
CA LYS A 651 -1.15 49.84 1.47
C LYS A 651 -1.74 49.36 0.13
N TYR A 652 -2.71 48.46 0.20
CA TYR A 652 -3.30 47.81 -0.96
C TYR A 652 -4.61 48.47 -1.45
N GLY A 653 -5.02 49.59 -0.82
CA GLY A 653 -6.23 50.29 -1.23
C GLY A 653 -7.53 49.51 -0.98
N LEU A 654 -7.55 48.78 0.16
CA LEU A 654 -8.67 47.96 0.63
C LEU A 654 -9.37 48.57 1.85
N GLU A 655 -9.16 49.86 2.13
CA GLU A 655 -9.68 50.54 3.31
C GLU A 655 -11.20 50.51 3.38
N LYS A 656 -11.87 50.51 2.23
CA LYS A 656 -13.33 50.48 2.13
C LYS A 656 -13.94 49.12 2.44
N ILE A 657 -13.12 48.09 2.56
CA ILE A 657 -13.58 46.72 2.80
C ILE A 657 -13.70 46.50 4.30
N ALA A 658 -14.94 46.19 4.72
CA ALA A 658 -15.23 45.80 6.09
C ALA A 658 -15.12 44.27 6.23
N PHE A 659 -13.91 43.76 6.45
CA PHE A 659 -13.63 42.31 6.56
C PHE A 659 -14.48 41.57 7.60
N ASP A 660 -15.00 42.28 8.59
CA ASP A 660 -15.94 41.78 9.61
C ASP A 660 -17.37 41.58 9.07
N LYS A 661 -17.67 42.13 7.90
CA LYS A 661 -18.97 42.02 7.20
C LYS A 661 -18.88 41.28 5.85
N GLU A 662 -17.73 40.75 5.54
CA GLU A 662 -17.49 39.97 4.30
C GLU A 662 -17.14 38.54 4.68
N ASP A 663 -17.93 37.58 4.24
CA ASP A 663 -17.56 36.17 4.30
C ASP A 663 -16.63 35.87 3.11
N ILE A 664 -15.52 35.14 3.41
CA ILE A 664 -14.50 34.80 2.43
C ILE A 664 -14.50 33.30 2.25
N HIS A 665 -14.64 32.85 1.02
CA HIS A 665 -14.61 31.43 0.69
C HIS A 665 -13.42 31.13 -0.22
N ILE A 666 -12.50 30.29 0.27
CA ILE A 666 -11.40 29.72 -0.51
C ILE A 666 -11.78 28.30 -0.91
N HIS A 667 -11.71 28.04 -2.20
CA HIS A 667 -11.92 26.70 -2.75
C HIS A 667 -10.69 26.26 -3.54
N VAL A 668 -10.24 25.04 -3.26
CA VAL A 668 -9.18 24.40 -4.06
C VAL A 668 -9.79 23.16 -4.70
N PRO A 669 -10.04 23.17 -6.01
CA PRO A 669 -10.68 22.07 -6.75
C PRO A 669 -9.96 20.72 -6.56
N GLU A 670 -10.55 19.64 -7.07
CA GLU A 670 -10.09 18.25 -6.90
C GLU A 670 -10.14 17.75 -5.43
N GLY A 671 -11.33 17.79 -4.82
CA GLY A 671 -11.57 17.38 -3.43
C GLY A 671 -11.29 15.90 -3.12
N ALA A 672 -11.00 15.06 -4.13
CA ALA A 672 -10.61 13.67 -3.92
C ALA A 672 -9.15 13.51 -3.43
N VAL A 673 -8.31 14.54 -3.54
CA VAL A 673 -6.89 14.50 -3.17
C VAL A 673 -6.65 15.45 -2.00
N LYS A 674 -6.11 14.93 -0.90
CA LYS A 674 -5.69 15.75 0.24
C LYS A 674 -4.50 16.62 -0.17
N LYS A 675 -4.59 17.91 0.12
CA LYS A 675 -3.56 18.91 -0.21
C LYS A 675 -3.05 19.52 1.09
N ASP A 676 -1.74 19.52 1.28
CA ASP A 676 -1.12 20.11 2.46
C ASP A 676 0.25 20.71 2.11
N GLY A 677 0.62 21.77 2.78
CA GLY A 677 1.93 22.42 2.64
C GLY A 677 1.86 23.96 2.66
N PRO A 678 2.94 24.63 3.06
CA PRO A 678 2.99 26.10 3.19
C PRO A 678 3.21 26.82 1.85
N SER A 679 3.64 26.12 0.81
CA SER A 679 4.09 26.71 -0.48
C SER A 679 2.99 27.36 -1.33
N ALA A 680 1.73 27.30 -0.91
CA ALA A 680 0.59 27.97 -1.54
C ALA A 680 0.37 29.40 -1.02
N GLY A 681 1.14 29.87 -0.05
CA GLY A 681 0.92 31.14 0.64
C GLY A 681 0.85 32.35 -0.30
N VAL A 682 1.79 32.48 -1.23
CA VAL A 682 1.77 33.57 -2.21
C VAL A 682 0.57 33.47 -3.14
N THR A 683 0.17 32.27 -3.54
CA THR A 683 -0.98 32.01 -4.42
C THR A 683 -2.29 32.41 -3.73
N LEU A 684 -2.46 32.01 -2.47
CA LEU A 684 -3.60 32.34 -1.62
C LEU A 684 -3.70 33.85 -1.41
N THR A 685 -2.58 34.51 -1.09
CA THR A 685 -2.54 35.97 -0.91
C THR A 685 -2.91 36.71 -2.18
N THR A 686 -2.38 36.29 -3.32
CA THR A 686 -2.70 36.89 -4.63
C THR A 686 -4.17 36.69 -4.99
N ALA A 687 -4.74 35.51 -4.72
CA ALA A 687 -6.15 35.23 -4.98
C ALA A 687 -7.09 36.07 -4.11
N ILE A 688 -6.78 36.21 -2.81
CA ILE A 688 -7.51 37.07 -1.87
C ILE A 688 -7.44 38.52 -2.35
N TYR A 689 -6.23 39.02 -2.68
CA TYR A 689 -6.07 40.38 -3.16
C TYR A 689 -6.87 40.63 -4.46
N SER A 690 -6.73 39.74 -5.45
CA SER A 690 -7.46 39.82 -6.73
C SER A 690 -8.98 39.89 -6.50
N ALA A 691 -9.52 39.04 -5.63
CA ALA A 691 -10.95 39.01 -5.32
C ALA A 691 -11.42 40.35 -4.74
N PHE A 692 -10.75 40.88 -3.73
CA PHE A 692 -11.13 42.14 -3.10
C PHE A 692 -10.88 43.38 -3.95
N LYS A 693 -9.83 43.37 -4.77
CA LYS A 693 -9.52 44.47 -5.67
C LYS A 693 -10.33 44.45 -6.96
N ASN A 694 -11.02 43.32 -7.21
CA ASN A 694 -11.76 43.07 -8.45
C ASN A 694 -10.85 43.18 -9.68
N GLN A 695 -9.61 42.69 -9.59
CA GLN A 695 -8.58 42.77 -10.62
C GLN A 695 -8.20 41.36 -11.06
N PRO A 696 -8.31 41.04 -12.38
CA PRO A 696 -8.04 39.68 -12.85
C PRO A 696 -6.56 39.31 -12.74
N VAL A 697 -6.30 38.03 -12.48
CA VAL A 697 -4.97 37.43 -12.51
C VAL A 697 -4.72 36.81 -13.87
N ARG A 698 -3.53 36.99 -14.39
CA ARG A 698 -3.11 36.45 -15.69
C ARG A 698 -3.16 34.93 -15.69
N ASN A 699 -3.75 34.37 -16.72
CA ASN A 699 -3.91 32.91 -16.88
C ASN A 699 -2.66 32.19 -17.37
N ASP A 700 -1.63 32.90 -17.81
CA ASP A 700 -0.36 32.36 -18.29
C ASP A 700 0.74 32.34 -17.22
N ILE A 701 0.39 32.65 -15.95
CA ILE A 701 1.30 32.70 -14.82
C ILE A 701 0.94 31.63 -13.79
N ALA A 702 1.95 30.98 -13.25
CA ALA A 702 1.83 30.16 -12.05
C ALA A 702 2.82 30.60 -10.97
N MET A 703 2.51 30.35 -9.72
CA MET A 703 3.36 30.81 -8.62
C MET A 703 3.44 29.79 -7.50
N THR A 704 4.52 29.87 -6.72
CA THR A 704 4.70 29.11 -5.49
C THR A 704 5.58 29.91 -4.54
N GLY A 705 5.33 29.75 -3.25
CA GLY A 705 6.08 30.41 -2.19
C GLY A 705 5.33 30.38 -0.88
N GLU A 706 6.03 30.23 0.22
CA GLU A 706 5.48 30.44 1.55
C GLU A 706 5.46 31.94 1.84
N ILE A 707 4.45 32.44 2.54
CA ILE A 707 4.34 33.85 2.92
C ILE A 707 4.45 34.01 4.43
N THR A 708 5.12 35.07 4.86
CA THR A 708 5.16 35.48 6.26
C THR A 708 4.13 36.57 6.57
N LEU A 709 3.86 36.82 7.86
CA LEU A 709 3.04 37.94 8.32
C LEU A 709 3.60 39.33 7.94
N ARG A 710 4.81 39.40 7.39
CA ARG A 710 5.45 40.63 6.89
C ARG A 710 5.41 40.74 5.36
N GLY A 711 4.88 39.74 4.66
CA GLY A 711 4.82 39.70 3.21
C GLY A 711 6.09 39.17 2.53
N ASN A 712 7.09 38.72 3.29
CA ASN A 712 8.27 38.10 2.74
C ASN A 712 7.93 36.73 2.16
N VAL A 713 8.57 36.39 1.04
CA VAL A 713 8.40 35.12 0.34
C VAL A 713 9.54 34.18 0.73
N LEU A 714 9.22 33.05 1.35
CA LEU A 714 10.18 32.07 1.82
C LEU A 714 10.38 30.94 0.80
N PRO A 715 11.55 30.25 0.83
CA PRO A 715 11.88 29.19 -0.13
C PRO A 715 11.00 27.95 0.02
N ILE A 716 10.93 27.20 -1.07
CA ILE A 716 10.08 25.99 -1.18
C ILE A 716 10.91 24.80 -1.70
N GLY A 717 10.38 23.58 -1.50
CA GLY A 717 10.91 22.36 -2.09
C GLY A 717 10.23 21.99 -3.41
N GLY A 718 10.89 21.10 -4.18
CA GLY A 718 10.35 20.51 -5.41
C GLY A 718 10.21 21.51 -6.58
N LEU A 719 11.12 22.47 -6.70
CA LEU A 719 11.07 23.49 -7.75
C LEU A 719 11.15 22.88 -9.15
N LYS A 720 12.00 21.86 -9.35
CA LYS A 720 12.16 21.15 -10.62
C LYS A 720 10.80 20.60 -11.12
N GLU A 721 10.13 19.83 -10.28
CA GLU A 721 8.86 19.18 -10.60
C GLU A 721 7.74 20.18 -10.81
N LYS A 722 7.69 21.22 -9.98
CA LYS A 722 6.73 22.32 -10.10
C LYS A 722 6.89 23.07 -11.41
N SER A 723 8.10 23.38 -11.82
CA SER A 723 8.40 24.09 -13.07
C SER A 723 8.07 23.24 -14.29
N ILE A 724 8.40 21.95 -14.28
CA ILE A 724 8.07 21.00 -15.35
C ILE A 724 6.54 20.91 -15.52
N SER A 725 5.79 20.84 -14.43
CA SER A 725 4.32 20.75 -14.51
C SER A 725 3.68 22.04 -15.01
N ALA A 726 4.18 23.19 -14.60
CA ALA A 726 3.73 24.49 -15.11
C ALA A 726 3.97 24.60 -16.61
N HIS A 727 5.19 24.27 -17.08
CA HIS A 727 5.52 24.25 -18.50
C HIS A 727 4.60 23.31 -19.29
N ARG A 728 4.42 22.06 -18.82
CA ARG A 728 3.52 21.06 -19.43
C ARG A 728 2.08 21.56 -19.57
N SER A 729 1.59 22.31 -18.60
CA SER A 729 0.23 22.85 -18.57
C SER A 729 0.07 24.10 -19.44
N GLY A 730 1.13 24.57 -20.13
CA GLY A 730 1.14 25.71 -21.03
C GLY A 730 1.26 27.06 -20.31
N ILE A 731 1.76 27.06 -19.07
CA ILE A 731 2.18 28.29 -18.36
C ILE A 731 3.42 28.83 -19.05
N LYS A 732 3.52 30.15 -19.17
CA LYS A 732 4.66 30.85 -19.79
C LYS A 732 5.58 31.54 -18.80
N LYS A 733 5.05 31.87 -17.62
CA LYS A 733 5.76 32.59 -16.58
C LYS A 733 5.53 31.95 -15.23
N ILE A 734 6.60 31.74 -14.47
CA ILE A 734 6.52 31.27 -13.09
C ILE A 734 7.11 32.31 -12.13
N ILE A 735 6.48 32.47 -10.98
CA ILE A 735 6.98 33.31 -9.90
C ILE A 735 7.40 32.42 -8.75
N ILE A 736 8.66 32.51 -8.36
CA ILE A 736 9.28 31.66 -7.34
C ILE A 736 10.00 32.51 -6.29
N PRO A 737 10.26 31.96 -5.09
CA PRO A 737 11.03 32.68 -4.08
C PRO A 737 12.46 32.96 -4.55
N LYS A 738 12.98 34.12 -4.19
CA LYS A 738 14.36 34.55 -4.53
C LYS A 738 15.41 33.59 -4.01
N ASP A 739 15.21 32.99 -2.84
CA ASP A 739 16.14 32.05 -2.23
C ASP A 739 16.21 30.69 -2.96
N ASN A 740 15.23 30.41 -3.85
CA ASN A 740 15.28 29.27 -4.76
C ASN A 740 16.04 29.54 -6.07
N ALA A 741 16.71 30.69 -6.20
CA ALA A 741 17.54 30.97 -7.38
C ALA A 741 18.63 29.91 -7.61
N LYS A 742 19.17 29.35 -6.53
CA LYS A 742 20.17 28.25 -6.56
C LYS A 742 19.62 26.94 -7.12
N ASP A 743 18.29 26.72 -7.07
CA ASP A 743 17.63 25.50 -7.51
C ASP A 743 17.18 25.57 -8.99
N ILE A 744 17.42 26.73 -9.66
CA ILE A 744 17.07 26.91 -11.09
C ILE A 744 17.91 26.00 -11.97
N ASP A 745 19.17 25.76 -11.61
CA ASP A 745 20.07 24.86 -12.35
C ASP A 745 19.59 23.40 -12.39
N ASP A 746 18.69 23.02 -11.48
CA ASP A 746 18.06 21.69 -11.46
C ASP A 746 16.91 21.55 -12.46
N ILE A 747 16.37 22.66 -12.96
CA ILE A 747 15.32 22.65 -13.97
C ILE A 747 15.95 22.27 -15.33
N PRO A 748 15.34 21.35 -16.09
CA PRO A 748 15.87 21.01 -17.42
C PRO A 748 15.97 22.22 -18.34
N LYS A 749 17.07 22.33 -19.08
CA LYS A 749 17.32 23.49 -19.98
C LYS A 749 16.17 23.74 -20.94
N SER A 750 15.58 22.70 -21.52
CA SER A 750 14.41 22.83 -22.40
C SER A 750 13.22 23.51 -21.73
N VAL A 751 13.07 23.38 -20.42
CA VAL A 751 12.00 24.04 -19.65
C VAL A 751 12.41 25.47 -19.28
N GLN A 752 13.72 25.67 -18.93
CA GLN A 752 14.25 27.02 -18.62
C GLN A 752 14.17 27.96 -19.83
N ASP A 753 14.41 27.45 -21.03
CA ASP A 753 14.41 28.24 -22.27
C ASP A 753 12.99 28.71 -22.67
N GLU A 754 11.96 28.01 -22.24
CA GLU A 754 10.57 28.28 -22.59
C GLU A 754 9.76 28.96 -21.47
N LEU A 755 10.28 28.97 -20.22
CA LEU A 755 9.63 29.56 -19.05
C LEU A 755 10.35 30.86 -18.62
N GLU A 756 9.61 31.94 -18.53
CA GLU A 756 10.08 33.16 -17.86
C GLU A 756 10.03 32.96 -16.34
N ILE A 757 11.18 33.03 -15.66
CA ILE A 757 11.29 32.83 -14.22
C ILE A 757 11.44 34.19 -13.53
N VAL A 758 10.50 34.52 -12.64
CA VAL A 758 10.52 35.74 -11.83
C VAL A 758 10.88 35.37 -10.38
N LEU A 759 11.89 36.04 -9.86
CA LEU A 759 12.32 35.89 -8.47
C LEU A 759 11.63 36.92 -7.58
N ALA A 760 10.94 36.49 -6.56
CA ALA A 760 10.22 37.34 -5.61
C ALA A 760 10.77 37.13 -4.19
N ASP A 761 11.13 38.21 -3.51
CA ASP A 761 11.47 38.23 -2.10
C ASP A 761 10.31 38.78 -1.22
N HIS A 762 9.35 39.47 -1.86
CA HIS A 762 8.18 40.03 -1.21
C HIS A 762 6.94 39.86 -2.08
N ILE A 763 5.77 39.81 -1.47
CA ILE A 763 4.48 39.64 -2.14
C ILE A 763 4.15 40.77 -3.13
N ASP A 764 4.68 41.98 -2.92
CA ASP A 764 4.47 43.09 -3.86
C ASP A 764 4.99 42.74 -5.25
N THR A 765 6.18 42.15 -5.34
CA THR A 765 6.74 41.67 -6.61
C THR A 765 5.85 40.62 -7.28
N VAL A 766 5.24 39.74 -6.47
CA VAL A 766 4.30 38.75 -7.00
C VAL A 766 3.07 39.41 -7.58
N LEU A 767 2.47 40.36 -6.87
CA LEU A 767 1.26 41.08 -7.30
C LEU A 767 1.53 41.90 -8.58
N ASP A 768 2.68 42.59 -8.66
CA ASP A 768 3.06 43.41 -9.82
C ASP A 768 3.16 42.59 -11.11
N HIS A 769 3.59 41.35 -11.03
CA HIS A 769 3.75 40.45 -12.18
C HIS A 769 2.49 39.63 -12.48
N ALA A 770 1.70 39.28 -11.44
CA ALA A 770 0.56 38.35 -11.57
C ALA A 770 -0.71 39.03 -12.07
N LEU A 771 -0.93 40.30 -11.76
CA LEU A 771 -2.18 40.99 -12.08
C LEU A 771 -2.17 41.57 -13.49
N GLU A 772 -3.33 41.59 -14.13
CA GLU A 772 -3.50 42.33 -15.35
C GLU A 772 -3.50 43.84 -15.06
N LYS A 773 -2.77 44.60 -15.86
CA LYS A 773 -2.65 46.05 -15.72
C LYS A 773 -3.87 46.78 -16.30
#